data_c9df9d35749fc6cb855dc0250fb0a7b4
#
_entry.id   c9df9d35749fc6cb855dc0250fb0a7b4
#
_cell.length_a   1.000
_cell.length_b   1.000
_cell.length_c   1.000
_cell.angle_alpha   90.00
_cell.angle_beta   90.00
_cell.angle_gamma   90.00
#
_symmetry.space_group_name_H-M   'P 1'
#
loop_
_entity.id
_entity.type
_entity.pdbx_description
1 polymer ?
#
loop_
_entity_poly.entity_id
_entity_poly.type
_entity_poly.pdbx_seq_one_letter_code
_entity_poly.pdbx_strand_id
1 'polypeptide(L)'
;MWQRRQNARGVTAWWGRYRVRPAVQVGLAFAVGVAAFGLAAVVSPHLRALDGDALFVLGIFILVALLVTEIAARAGRRADESEQARGLLADEQAALRRVATLVARGVPPEEVFAAVTEEVARLLPVGSAALGRYEPDGMFTTVAAWSTREAAFPVGGQWMPGGKNVTTIALETGRPARIDDFADASGPIGVAARAAGYRSAIGTPIVVEGRLWGVMTASSWADDALPADTEARLANFTELLATAIANAESRAGLARLAAEQAALQRVATLVARAVPPEEVFSTVTDELGRLLGADIAGLIRLDPGNTALVLAVWGAAEGDYVPVGTRIPVEDSSVPMMVGRTGRPARRDIPEQASDAASARARKLGINSTVGAPIVVEGRLWGGMSVSSKQAEPLPPNTESRIAAFAELVATAIANAEARTELAASRARVVATADETRRRLERNLHDGAQQRLVSLALQLRAAEAVASKRKDVGPELSRIGEELDEALEDLRKLSHGLHPAILSEGGLKPALKTLARRSAVPVELDVRIETRLPEGIEVAAYYVVSEGLANAVKHADASVAKVEVEAVEDSVRISIWDDGRGGADPARGSGLIGLKDRVEAQGGTISVVSPPDEGTRLHVSLPVGAPDEPPNAQILPSALEPVSARRDQVNY
;
A
#
# COMPACT_ATOMS: atom_id res chain seq x y z
N MET A 1 -55.14 1.58 33.52
CA MET A 1 -55.48 0.85 32.28
C MET A 1 -54.59 -0.37 31.98
N TRP A 2 -53.55 -0.59 32.76
CA TRP A 2 -52.57 -1.69 32.54
C TRP A 2 -52.88 -3.01 33.25
N GLN A 3 -53.62 -2.96 34.36
CA GLN A 3 -54.01 -4.18 35.13
C GLN A 3 -55.20 -4.96 34.57
N ARG A 4 -56.00 -4.43 33.63
CA ARG A 4 -57.11 -5.15 33.00
C ARG A 4 -56.72 -6.03 31.83
N ARG A 5 -55.47 -5.92 31.26
CA ARG A 5 -55.01 -6.76 30.16
C ARG A 5 -54.29 -8.07 30.59
N GLN A 6 -53.87 -8.17 31.85
CA GLN A 6 -53.27 -9.41 32.36
C GLN A 6 -54.29 -10.48 32.76
N ASN A 7 -55.49 -10.10 33.20
CA ASN A 7 -56.53 -11.10 33.57
C ASN A 7 -57.22 -11.75 32.35
N ALA A 8 -57.19 -11.11 31.18
CA ALA A 8 -57.77 -11.73 29.97
C ALA A 8 -56.88 -12.85 29.35
N ARG A 9 -55.56 -12.80 29.58
CA ARG A 9 -54.63 -13.85 29.11
C ARG A 9 -54.61 -15.09 30.00
N GLY A 10 -54.97 -14.97 31.26
CA GLY A 10 -55.05 -16.07 32.20
C GLY A 10 -56.23 -17.01 31.94
N VAL A 11 -57.38 -16.44 31.54
CA VAL A 11 -58.61 -17.20 31.31
C VAL A 11 -58.57 -17.98 29.99
N THR A 12 -57.96 -17.40 28.93
CA THR A 12 -57.81 -18.09 27.64
C THR A 12 -56.78 -19.24 27.70
N ALA A 13 -55.74 -19.12 28.55
CA ALA A 13 -54.75 -20.17 28.76
C ALA A 13 -55.31 -21.34 29.60
N TRP A 14 -56.34 -21.10 30.44
CA TRP A 14 -56.97 -22.18 31.23
C TRP A 14 -57.92 -23.02 30.37
N TRP A 15 -58.68 -22.44 29.44
CA TRP A 15 -59.54 -23.16 28.50
C TRP A 15 -58.76 -23.92 27.43
N GLY A 16 -57.52 -23.50 27.07
CA GLY A 16 -56.65 -24.24 26.13
C GLY A 16 -56.14 -25.56 26.66
N ARG A 17 -56.02 -25.76 27.97
CA ARG A 17 -55.54 -26.98 28.61
C ARG A 17 -56.57 -28.11 28.73
N TYR A 18 -57.85 -27.83 28.53
CA TYR A 18 -58.95 -28.82 28.59
C TYR A 18 -59.68 -29.00 27.25
N ARG A 19 -59.03 -28.67 26.12
CA ARG A 19 -59.50 -29.15 24.82
C ARG A 19 -59.24 -30.64 24.76
N VAL A 20 -60.22 -31.39 25.33
CA VAL A 20 -60.25 -32.83 25.07
C VAL A 20 -60.34 -32.98 23.55
N ARG A 21 -59.34 -33.61 22.97
CA ARG A 21 -59.22 -33.76 21.50
C ARG A 21 -60.46 -34.40 20.92
N PRO A 22 -60.94 -33.97 19.74
CA PRO A 22 -62.19 -34.51 19.16
C PRO A 22 -62.28 -36.03 19.12
N ALA A 23 -61.14 -36.71 18.88
CA ALA A 23 -61.06 -38.16 18.90
C ALA A 23 -61.31 -38.78 20.30
N VAL A 24 -60.86 -38.12 21.38
CA VAL A 24 -61.10 -38.57 22.76
C VAL A 24 -62.54 -38.28 23.17
N GLN A 25 -63.11 -37.15 22.69
CA GLN A 25 -64.55 -36.85 22.93
C GLN A 25 -65.45 -37.82 22.22
N VAL A 26 -65.14 -38.20 20.96
CA VAL A 26 -65.89 -39.23 20.22
C VAL A 26 -65.76 -40.59 20.89
N GLY A 27 -64.54 -41.00 21.27
CA GLY A 27 -64.29 -42.27 21.98
C GLY A 27 -64.97 -42.33 23.35
N LEU A 28 -64.94 -41.23 24.13
CA LEU A 28 -65.59 -41.10 25.42
C LEU A 28 -67.15 -41.12 25.27
N ALA A 29 -67.67 -40.39 24.31
CA ALA A 29 -69.14 -40.41 24.03
C ALA A 29 -69.63 -41.80 23.60
N PHE A 30 -68.81 -42.48 22.79
CA PHE A 30 -69.10 -43.83 22.35
C PHE A 30 -69.02 -44.87 23.51
N ALA A 31 -67.96 -44.77 24.33
CA ALA A 31 -67.82 -45.62 25.52
C ALA A 31 -68.91 -45.39 26.55
N VAL A 32 -69.35 -44.14 26.76
CA VAL A 32 -70.50 -43.79 27.61
C VAL A 32 -71.80 -44.37 27.01
N GLY A 33 -71.96 -44.30 25.69
CA GLY A 33 -73.12 -44.90 24.99
C GLY A 33 -73.18 -46.39 25.16
N VAL A 34 -72.07 -47.12 25.00
CA VAL A 34 -71.95 -48.56 25.19
C VAL A 34 -72.19 -48.96 26.67
N ALA A 35 -71.63 -48.16 27.61
CA ALA A 35 -71.83 -48.38 29.03
C ALA A 35 -73.29 -48.15 29.44
N ALA A 36 -73.92 -47.07 28.91
CA ALA A 36 -75.32 -46.76 29.14
C ALA A 36 -76.27 -47.87 28.57
N PHE A 37 -75.95 -48.38 27.38
CA PHE A 37 -76.69 -49.45 26.77
C PHE A 37 -76.52 -50.74 27.58
N GLY A 38 -75.30 -51.07 27.99
CA GLY A 38 -75.03 -52.25 28.87
C GLY A 38 -75.74 -52.16 30.23
N LEU A 39 -75.73 -50.93 30.83
CA LEU A 39 -76.47 -50.70 32.09
C LEU A 39 -77.99 -50.82 31.89
N ALA A 40 -78.50 -50.26 30.80
CA ALA A 40 -79.89 -50.41 30.43
C ALA A 40 -80.31 -51.85 30.22
N ALA A 41 -79.45 -52.67 29.62
CA ALA A 41 -79.66 -54.16 29.44
C ALA A 41 -79.67 -54.91 30.77
N VAL A 42 -78.95 -54.46 31.77
CA VAL A 42 -78.92 -55.10 33.11
C VAL A 42 -80.15 -54.69 33.93
N VAL A 43 -80.68 -53.47 33.76
CA VAL A 43 -81.77 -52.93 34.55
C VAL A 43 -83.15 -53.26 33.96
N SER A 44 -83.28 -53.42 32.66
CA SER A 44 -84.57 -53.72 31.99
C SER A 44 -84.85 -55.23 31.89
N PRO A 45 -85.99 -55.71 32.37
CA PRO A 45 -86.38 -57.10 32.25
C PRO A 45 -86.52 -57.63 30.80
N HIS A 46 -86.83 -56.72 29.86
CA HIS A 46 -86.98 -57.02 28.45
C HIS A 46 -85.64 -57.26 27.71
N LEU A 47 -84.55 -56.79 28.27
CA LEU A 47 -83.21 -56.92 27.71
C LEU A 47 -82.51 -58.24 28.19
N ARG A 48 -83.06 -58.92 29.23
CA ARG A 48 -82.49 -60.18 29.71
C ARG A 48 -82.93 -61.39 28.86
N ALA A 49 -83.87 -61.21 27.96
CA ALA A 49 -84.34 -62.26 27.04
C ALA A 49 -83.79 -62.08 25.61
N LEU A 50 -82.55 -61.59 25.52
CA LEU A 50 -81.89 -61.43 24.23
C LEU A 50 -81.51 -62.84 23.69
N ASP A 51 -82.02 -63.15 22.50
CA ASP A 51 -81.61 -64.33 21.71
C ASP A 51 -80.13 -64.22 21.32
N GLY A 52 -79.53 -65.37 20.94
CA GLY A 52 -78.10 -65.45 20.54
C GLY A 52 -77.68 -64.42 19.47
N ASP A 53 -78.61 -64.04 18.60
CA ASP A 53 -78.40 -63.05 17.55
C ASP A 53 -78.22 -61.63 18.13
N ALA A 54 -78.91 -61.24 19.17
CA ALA A 54 -78.78 -60.00 19.83
C ALA A 54 -77.44 -59.83 20.57
N LEU A 55 -76.92 -60.91 21.18
CA LEU A 55 -75.59 -60.97 21.79
C LEU A 55 -74.48 -60.86 20.74
N PHE A 56 -74.67 -61.47 19.56
CA PHE A 56 -73.76 -61.40 18.45
C PHE A 56 -73.69 -59.98 17.89
N VAL A 57 -74.83 -59.29 17.69
CA VAL A 57 -74.87 -57.87 17.25
C VAL A 57 -74.22 -56.96 18.28
N LEU A 58 -74.43 -57.19 19.58
CA LEU A 58 -73.76 -56.43 20.65
C LEU A 58 -72.22 -56.64 20.60
N GLY A 59 -71.79 -57.89 20.38
CA GLY A 59 -70.34 -58.21 20.21
C GLY A 59 -69.72 -57.53 19.04
N ILE A 60 -70.39 -57.46 17.88
CA ILE A 60 -69.90 -56.71 16.70
C ILE A 60 -69.85 -55.26 17.03
N PHE A 61 -70.87 -54.70 17.73
CA PHE A 61 -70.89 -53.28 18.10
C PHE A 61 -69.70 -52.87 19.02
N ILE A 62 -69.40 -53.70 20.00
CA ILE A 62 -68.28 -53.54 20.91
C ILE A 62 -66.96 -53.63 20.12
N LEU A 63 -66.81 -54.56 19.22
CA LEU A 63 -65.61 -54.74 18.39
C LEU A 63 -65.39 -53.53 17.48
N VAL A 64 -66.46 -53.04 16.81
CA VAL A 64 -66.42 -51.85 15.97
C VAL A 64 -66.06 -50.62 16.81
N ALA A 65 -66.63 -50.48 18.03
CA ALA A 65 -66.33 -49.41 18.95
C ALA A 65 -64.82 -49.38 19.34
N LEU A 66 -64.31 -50.57 19.72
CA LEU A 66 -62.89 -50.73 20.05
C LEU A 66 -62.00 -50.40 18.83
N LEU A 67 -62.35 -50.85 17.63
CA LEU A 67 -61.61 -50.58 16.42
C LEU A 67 -61.62 -49.09 16.06
N VAL A 68 -62.76 -48.43 16.13
CA VAL A 68 -62.89 -46.98 15.89
C VAL A 68 -62.07 -46.17 16.89
N THR A 69 -62.10 -46.57 18.18
CA THR A 69 -61.34 -45.92 19.24
C THR A 69 -59.84 -46.07 19.01
N GLU A 70 -59.38 -47.29 18.59
CA GLU A 70 -57.99 -47.54 18.29
C GLU A 70 -57.53 -46.79 17.05
N ILE A 71 -58.34 -46.71 15.97
CA ILE A 71 -58.05 -45.93 14.77
C ILE A 71 -57.97 -44.42 15.12
N ALA A 72 -58.93 -43.95 15.92
CA ALA A 72 -58.92 -42.53 16.35
C ALA A 72 -57.72 -42.20 17.23
N ALA A 73 -57.33 -43.09 18.14
CA ALA A 73 -56.12 -42.92 18.96
C ALA A 73 -54.82 -42.93 18.12
N ARG A 74 -54.74 -43.86 17.12
CA ARG A 74 -53.60 -43.88 16.19
C ARG A 74 -53.55 -42.64 15.31
N ALA A 75 -54.68 -42.16 14.80
CA ALA A 75 -54.77 -40.92 14.02
C ALA A 75 -54.37 -39.69 14.87
N GLY A 76 -54.81 -39.64 16.14
CA GLY A 76 -54.40 -38.58 17.07
C GLY A 76 -52.89 -38.59 17.34
N ARG A 77 -52.32 -39.74 17.64
CA ARG A 77 -50.85 -39.85 17.82
C ARG A 77 -50.08 -39.43 16.59
N ARG A 78 -50.48 -39.85 15.39
CA ARG A 78 -49.85 -39.40 14.12
C ARG A 78 -49.99 -37.91 13.88
N ALA A 79 -51.14 -37.31 14.22
CA ALA A 79 -51.33 -35.87 14.09
C ALA A 79 -50.41 -35.10 15.06
N ASP A 80 -50.28 -35.55 16.31
CA ASP A 80 -49.41 -34.96 17.32
C ASP A 80 -47.94 -35.10 16.92
N GLU A 81 -47.51 -36.28 16.46
CA GLU A 81 -46.16 -36.51 15.94
C GLU A 81 -45.84 -35.60 14.72
N SER A 82 -46.84 -35.44 13.81
CA SER A 82 -46.69 -34.58 12.65
C SER A 82 -46.62 -33.10 13.04
N GLU A 83 -47.38 -32.65 14.04
CA GLU A 83 -47.36 -31.28 14.54
C GLU A 83 -46.03 -30.96 15.27
N GLN A 84 -45.56 -31.91 16.09
CA GLN A 84 -44.25 -31.81 16.74
C GLN A 84 -43.10 -31.79 15.73
N ALA A 85 -43.12 -32.65 14.71
CA ALA A 85 -42.12 -32.67 13.66
C ALA A 85 -42.11 -31.36 12.86
N ARG A 86 -43.28 -30.78 12.55
CA ARG A 86 -43.39 -29.47 11.90
C ARG A 86 -42.86 -28.34 12.79
N GLY A 87 -43.11 -28.39 14.09
CA GLY A 87 -42.57 -27.43 15.05
C GLY A 87 -41.05 -27.44 15.09
N LEU A 88 -40.46 -28.64 15.22
CA LEU A 88 -39.00 -28.81 15.21
C LEU A 88 -38.35 -28.29 13.90
N LEU A 89 -38.96 -28.60 12.75
CA LEU A 89 -38.46 -28.13 11.44
C LEU A 89 -38.57 -26.61 11.33
N ALA A 90 -39.66 -26.01 11.82
CA ALA A 90 -39.81 -24.56 11.81
C ALA A 90 -38.77 -23.83 12.70
N ASP A 91 -38.47 -24.38 13.88
CA ASP A 91 -37.46 -23.88 14.79
C ASP A 91 -36.05 -23.99 14.19
N GLU A 92 -35.73 -25.11 13.54
CA GLU A 92 -34.46 -25.29 12.84
C GLU A 92 -34.30 -24.30 11.69
N GLN A 93 -35.33 -24.14 10.85
CA GLN A 93 -35.29 -23.14 9.78
C GLN A 93 -35.13 -21.72 10.31
N ALA A 94 -35.76 -21.38 11.44
CA ALA A 94 -35.61 -20.08 12.07
C ALA A 94 -34.19 -19.85 12.59
N ALA A 95 -33.54 -20.84 13.17
CA ALA A 95 -32.15 -20.80 13.62
C ALA A 95 -31.16 -20.64 12.46
N LEU A 96 -31.32 -21.45 11.42
CA LEU A 96 -30.50 -21.36 10.20
C LEU A 96 -30.62 -19.96 9.57
N ARG A 97 -31.84 -19.39 9.53
CA ARG A 97 -32.06 -18.01 9.04
C ARG A 97 -31.37 -16.96 9.92
N ARG A 98 -31.38 -17.12 11.25
CA ARG A 98 -30.65 -16.20 12.15
C ARG A 98 -29.16 -16.21 11.87
N VAL A 99 -28.57 -17.41 11.79
CA VAL A 99 -27.15 -17.58 11.45
C VAL A 99 -26.83 -17.03 10.06
N ALA A 100 -27.61 -17.39 9.03
CA ALA A 100 -27.44 -16.88 7.68
C ALA A 100 -27.51 -15.35 7.61
N THR A 101 -28.34 -14.72 8.45
CA THR A 101 -28.40 -13.26 8.54
C THR A 101 -27.12 -12.65 9.10
N LEU A 102 -26.48 -13.28 10.10
CA LEU A 102 -25.19 -12.85 10.64
C LEU A 102 -24.11 -12.97 9.56
N VAL A 103 -24.05 -14.11 8.85
CA VAL A 103 -23.13 -14.32 7.74
C VAL A 103 -23.30 -13.26 6.65
N ALA A 104 -24.55 -12.96 6.25
CA ALA A 104 -24.85 -11.96 5.24
C ALA A 104 -24.47 -10.52 5.67
N ARG A 105 -24.61 -10.19 6.97
CA ARG A 105 -24.18 -8.92 7.54
C ARG A 105 -22.67 -8.78 7.62
N GLY A 106 -21.91 -9.88 7.48
CA GLY A 106 -20.46 -9.88 7.51
C GLY A 106 -19.88 -9.55 8.88
N VAL A 107 -20.56 -9.98 9.96
CA VAL A 107 -20.01 -9.88 11.32
C VAL A 107 -18.73 -10.71 11.44
N PRO A 108 -17.87 -10.45 12.42
CA PRO A 108 -16.66 -11.24 12.67
C PRO A 108 -16.99 -12.75 12.77
N PRO A 109 -16.14 -13.64 12.25
CA PRO A 109 -16.38 -15.08 12.30
C PRO A 109 -16.64 -15.63 13.71
N GLU A 110 -16.00 -15.05 14.71
CA GLU A 110 -16.13 -15.43 16.12
C GLU A 110 -17.56 -15.26 16.65
N GLU A 111 -18.24 -14.20 16.21
CA GLU A 111 -19.65 -13.97 16.54
C GLU A 111 -20.56 -15.00 15.86
N VAL A 112 -20.25 -15.39 14.62
CA VAL A 112 -20.98 -16.47 13.92
C VAL A 112 -20.74 -17.79 14.62
N PHE A 113 -19.51 -18.10 15.04
CA PHE A 113 -19.15 -19.33 15.75
C PHE A 113 -19.91 -19.47 17.07
N ALA A 114 -19.94 -18.40 17.88
CA ALA A 114 -20.68 -18.36 19.13
C ALA A 114 -22.20 -18.56 18.90
N ALA A 115 -22.76 -17.84 17.93
CA ALA A 115 -24.18 -17.97 17.61
C ALA A 115 -24.57 -19.37 17.15
N VAL A 116 -23.73 -20.02 16.32
CA VAL A 116 -24.00 -21.38 15.85
C VAL A 116 -23.92 -22.39 17.00
N THR A 117 -22.92 -22.32 17.87
CA THR A 117 -22.83 -23.23 19.02
C THR A 117 -24.04 -23.10 19.95
N GLU A 118 -24.52 -21.86 20.16
CA GLU A 118 -25.74 -21.61 20.97
C GLU A 118 -27.01 -22.16 20.30
N GLU A 119 -27.20 -21.94 18.99
CA GLU A 119 -28.38 -22.42 18.26
C GLU A 119 -28.39 -23.94 18.19
N VAL A 120 -27.25 -24.60 17.97
CA VAL A 120 -27.12 -26.06 18.00
C VAL A 120 -27.50 -26.59 19.38
N ALA A 121 -27.02 -25.98 20.45
CA ALA A 121 -27.32 -26.37 21.80
C ALA A 121 -28.81 -26.19 22.16
N ARG A 122 -29.48 -25.19 21.57
CA ARG A 122 -30.91 -24.94 21.77
C ARG A 122 -31.80 -25.92 21.03
N LEU A 123 -31.37 -26.34 19.83
CA LEU A 123 -32.17 -27.16 18.93
C LEU A 123 -31.98 -28.67 19.11
N LEU A 124 -30.81 -29.08 19.58
CA LEU A 124 -30.46 -30.49 19.75
C LEU A 124 -30.48 -30.85 21.25
N PRO A 125 -30.84 -32.11 21.59
CA PRO A 125 -30.81 -32.59 22.96
C PRO A 125 -29.37 -32.88 23.43
N VAL A 126 -28.53 -31.83 23.39
CA VAL A 126 -27.11 -31.91 23.74
C VAL A 126 -26.83 -31.09 24.99
N GLY A 127 -25.85 -31.52 25.75
CA GLY A 127 -25.40 -30.77 26.92
C GLY A 127 -24.22 -29.82 26.61
N SER A 128 -23.51 -30.08 25.52
CA SER A 128 -22.38 -29.28 25.06
C SER A 128 -22.31 -29.26 23.54
N ALA A 129 -21.95 -28.08 22.99
CA ALA A 129 -21.61 -27.88 21.59
C ALA A 129 -20.32 -27.09 21.52
N ALA A 130 -19.40 -27.53 20.68
CA ALA A 130 -18.12 -26.82 20.50
C ALA A 130 -17.70 -26.82 19.04
N LEU A 131 -16.97 -25.76 18.67
CA LEU A 131 -16.37 -25.57 17.39
C LEU A 131 -14.86 -25.48 17.56
N GLY A 132 -14.11 -26.26 16.79
CA GLY A 132 -12.67 -26.18 16.84
C GLY A 132 -12.04 -26.20 15.46
N ARG A 133 -10.86 -25.59 15.37
CA ARG A 133 -10.05 -25.45 14.17
C ARG A 133 -8.84 -26.37 14.23
N TYR A 134 -8.50 -27.00 13.12
CA TYR A 134 -7.23 -27.70 12.96
C TYR A 134 -6.16 -26.70 12.53
N GLU A 135 -5.09 -26.60 13.30
CA GLU A 135 -4.01 -25.64 13.07
C GLU A 135 -2.92 -26.26 12.15
N PRO A 136 -2.14 -25.43 11.46
CA PRO A 136 -1.05 -25.91 10.59
C PRO A 136 0.04 -26.71 11.30
N ASP A 137 0.23 -26.47 12.60
CA ASP A 137 1.18 -27.19 13.45
C ASP A 137 0.67 -28.57 13.91
N GLY A 138 -0.54 -28.94 13.47
CA GLY A 138 -1.18 -30.20 13.82
C GLY A 138 -1.98 -30.17 15.13
N MET A 139 -2.06 -29.02 15.79
CA MET A 139 -2.91 -28.85 16.98
C MET A 139 -4.37 -28.62 16.61
N PHE A 140 -5.25 -28.80 17.57
CA PHE A 140 -6.67 -28.49 17.49
C PHE A 140 -7.00 -27.40 18.50
N THR A 141 -7.54 -26.28 18.07
CA THR A 141 -7.89 -25.14 18.92
C THR A 141 -9.40 -24.98 19.01
N THR A 142 -9.95 -24.93 20.23
CA THR A 142 -11.38 -24.64 20.43
C THR A 142 -11.62 -23.15 20.18
N VAL A 143 -12.46 -22.81 19.19
CA VAL A 143 -12.75 -21.41 18.79
C VAL A 143 -14.10 -20.90 19.29
N ALA A 144 -15.06 -21.81 19.58
CA ALA A 144 -16.32 -21.48 20.26
C ALA A 144 -16.82 -22.69 21.04
N ALA A 145 -17.48 -22.45 22.16
CA ALA A 145 -18.05 -23.51 23.00
C ALA A 145 -19.28 -22.99 23.74
N TRP A 146 -20.26 -23.86 23.85
CA TRP A 146 -21.43 -23.72 24.72
C TRP A 146 -21.60 -24.99 25.56
N SER A 147 -21.94 -24.84 26.83
CA SER A 147 -22.09 -25.99 27.72
C SER A 147 -23.03 -25.67 28.88
N THR A 148 -23.82 -26.66 29.33
CA THR A 148 -24.66 -26.56 30.54
C THR A 148 -23.88 -26.83 31.83
N ARG A 149 -22.63 -27.29 31.71
CA ARG A 149 -21.69 -27.55 32.81
C ARG A 149 -20.39 -26.83 32.52
N GLU A 150 -19.40 -26.96 33.39
CA GLU A 150 -18.04 -26.49 33.10
C GLU A 150 -17.54 -27.12 31.77
N ALA A 151 -17.06 -26.27 30.86
CA ALA A 151 -16.65 -26.70 29.53
C ALA A 151 -15.35 -27.52 29.62
N ALA A 152 -15.41 -28.77 29.17
CA ALA A 152 -14.22 -29.63 29.07
C ALA A 152 -13.22 -29.11 28.03
N PHE A 153 -13.71 -28.39 27.06
CA PHE A 153 -12.94 -27.79 25.96
C PHE A 153 -13.20 -26.26 25.92
N PRO A 154 -12.53 -25.49 26.80
CA PRO A 154 -12.74 -24.04 26.82
C PRO A 154 -12.22 -23.37 25.57
N VAL A 155 -12.79 -22.21 25.22
CA VAL A 155 -12.34 -21.40 24.10
C VAL A 155 -10.90 -20.98 24.28
N GLY A 156 -10.08 -21.13 23.24
CA GLY A 156 -8.63 -20.92 23.27
C GLY A 156 -7.83 -22.15 23.73
N GLY A 157 -8.51 -23.19 24.24
CA GLY A 157 -7.84 -24.45 24.61
C GLY A 157 -7.24 -25.15 23.40
N GLN A 158 -5.99 -25.59 23.54
CA GLN A 158 -5.27 -26.34 22.50
C GLN A 158 -5.12 -27.80 22.87
N TRP A 159 -5.33 -28.67 21.90
CA TRP A 159 -5.36 -30.11 22.06
C TRP A 159 -4.60 -30.81 20.95
N MET A 160 -3.90 -31.86 21.26
CA MET A 160 -3.29 -32.72 20.26
C MET A 160 -4.33 -33.74 19.76
N PRO A 161 -4.71 -33.74 18.47
CA PRO A 161 -5.53 -34.77 17.88
C PRO A 161 -4.84 -36.13 17.98
N GLY A 162 -5.62 -37.19 18.14
CA GLY A 162 -5.11 -38.57 18.19
C GLY A 162 -6.02 -39.46 19.01
N GLY A 163 -6.00 -40.77 18.71
CA GLY A 163 -6.82 -41.76 19.34
C GLY A 163 -8.27 -41.78 18.87
N LYS A 164 -9.09 -42.57 19.55
CA LYS A 164 -10.51 -42.77 19.18
C LYS A 164 -11.38 -41.69 19.83
N ASN A 165 -11.67 -40.64 19.10
CA ASN A 165 -12.62 -39.58 19.46
C ASN A 165 -13.17 -38.92 18.19
N VAL A 166 -14.31 -38.23 18.29
CA VAL A 166 -15.02 -37.69 17.12
C VAL A 166 -14.19 -36.60 16.39
N THR A 167 -13.38 -35.82 17.09
CA THR A 167 -12.52 -34.80 16.51
C THR A 167 -11.42 -35.42 15.65
N THR A 168 -10.73 -36.42 16.16
CA THR A 168 -9.68 -37.14 15.42
C THR A 168 -10.23 -37.92 14.25
N ILE A 169 -11.35 -38.64 14.44
CA ILE A 169 -11.98 -39.42 13.36
C ILE A 169 -12.46 -38.50 12.23
N ALA A 170 -13.05 -37.33 12.55
CA ALA A 170 -13.45 -36.35 11.55
C ALA A 170 -12.23 -35.75 10.81
N LEU A 171 -11.09 -35.53 11.49
CA LEU A 171 -9.83 -35.10 10.87
C LEU A 171 -9.31 -36.13 9.87
N GLU A 172 -9.25 -37.40 10.28
CA GLU A 172 -8.68 -38.50 9.48
C GLU A 172 -9.55 -38.90 8.28
N THR A 173 -10.88 -38.84 8.45
CA THR A 173 -11.82 -39.33 7.42
C THR A 173 -12.42 -38.21 6.55
N GLY A 174 -12.43 -36.97 7.02
CA GLY A 174 -13.17 -35.85 6.40
C GLY A 174 -14.69 -36.08 6.41
N ARG A 175 -15.20 -36.99 7.26
CA ARG A 175 -16.61 -37.36 7.34
C ARG A 175 -17.15 -37.16 8.76
N PRO A 176 -18.48 -37.03 8.93
CA PRO A 176 -19.08 -37.04 10.25
C PRO A 176 -18.70 -38.31 11.03
N ALA A 177 -18.44 -38.14 12.31
CA ALA A 177 -18.05 -39.17 13.24
C ALA A 177 -19.03 -39.21 14.43
N ARG A 178 -19.39 -40.41 14.88
CA ARG A 178 -20.27 -40.65 16.03
C ARG A 178 -19.61 -41.60 17.02
N ILE A 179 -19.74 -41.27 18.28
CA ILE A 179 -19.38 -42.13 19.41
C ILE A 179 -20.58 -42.15 20.37
N ASP A 180 -21.18 -43.30 20.54
CA ASP A 180 -22.34 -43.50 21.43
C ASP A 180 -21.92 -44.04 22.83
N ASP A 181 -20.64 -44.43 22.99
CA ASP A 181 -20.04 -44.83 24.27
C ASP A 181 -18.56 -44.40 24.30
N PHE A 182 -18.19 -43.63 25.31
CA PHE A 182 -16.83 -43.14 25.52
C PHE A 182 -15.93 -44.14 26.30
N ALA A 183 -16.40 -45.36 26.63
CA ALA A 183 -15.60 -46.35 27.36
C ALA A 183 -14.25 -46.62 26.64
N ASP A 184 -14.26 -46.73 25.32
CA ASP A 184 -13.11 -47.00 24.47
C ASP A 184 -12.44 -45.73 23.91
N ALA A 185 -12.90 -44.54 24.29
CA ALA A 185 -12.33 -43.30 23.79
C ALA A 185 -10.87 -43.13 24.28
N SER A 186 -9.99 -42.73 23.38
CA SER A 186 -8.56 -42.63 23.62
C SER A 186 -7.96 -41.37 23.01
N GLY A 187 -6.67 -41.12 23.30
CA GLY A 187 -5.97 -39.90 22.99
C GLY A 187 -6.33 -38.74 23.94
N PRO A 188 -5.62 -37.62 23.87
CA PRO A 188 -5.82 -36.51 24.82
C PRO A 188 -7.25 -36.00 24.86
N ILE A 189 -7.88 -35.81 23.68
CA ILE A 189 -9.26 -35.33 23.54
C ILE A 189 -10.26 -36.39 24.08
N GLY A 190 -10.08 -37.68 23.74
CA GLY A 190 -10.95 -38.74 24.20
C GLY A 190 -10.88 -38.95 25.69
N VAL A 191 -9.71 -38.87 26.29
CA VAL A 191 -9.50 -38.98 27.75
C VAL A 191 -10.15 -37.78 28.47
N ALA A 192 -9.96 -36.55 27.97
CA ALA A 192 -10.59 -35.35 28.54
C ALA A 192 -12.14 -35.45 28.47
N ALA A 193 -12.70 -35.85 27.34
CA ALA A 193 -14.12 -36.01 27.16
C ALA A 193 -14.74 -37.07 28.12
N ARG A 194 -14.06 -38.22 28.31
CA ARG A 194 -14.46 -39.24 29.26
C ARG A 194 -14.38 -38.74 30.71
N ALA A 195 -13.29 -38.02 31.07
CA ALA A 195 -13.13 -37.45 32.39
C ALA A 195 -14.22 -36.39 32.70
N ALA A 196 -14.68 -35.67 31.70
CA ALA A 196 -15.80 -34.74 31.79
C ALA A 196 -17.17 -35.41 31.85
N GLY A 197 -17.21 -36.76 31.73
CA GLY A 197 -18.41 -37.56 31.83
C GLY A 197 -19.29 -37.58 30.58
N TYR A 198 -18.77 -37.23 29.41
CA TYR A 198 -19.54 -37.37 28.17
C TYR A 198 -19.87 -38.85 27.90
N ARG A 199 -21.11 -39.11 27.50
CA ARG A 199 -21.62 -40.43 27.15
C ARG A 199 -21.67 -40.66 25.65
N SER A 200 -22.15 -39.67 24.91
CA SER A 200 -22.20 -39.71 23.46
C SER A 200 -21.75 -38.39 22.84
N ALA A 201 -21.19 -38.45 21.64
CA ALA A 201 -20.81 -37.25 20.87
C ALA A 201 -20.89 -37.51 19.36
N ILE A 202 -21.11 -36.43 18.63
CA ILE A 202 -21.04 -36.36 17.18
C ILE A 202 -20.09 -35.24 16.80
N GLY A 203 -19.23 -35.48 15.81
CA GLY A 203 -18.37 -34.50 15.19
C GLY A 203 -18.65 -34.40 13.71
N THR A 204 -18.97 -33.19 13.22
CA THR A 204 -19.21 -32.93 11.79
C THR A 204 -18.12 -32.01 11.26
N PRO A 205 -17.38 -32.42 10.21
CA PRO A 205 -16.31 -31.64 9.65
C PRO A 205 -16.82 -30.33 9.02
N ILE A 206 -16.03 -29.29 9.11
CA ILE A 206 -16.23 -28.00 8.42
C ILE A 206 -15.23 -27.96 7.29
N VAL A 207 -15.73 -27.98 6.06
CA VAL A 207 -14.92 -27.98 4.84
C VAL A 207 -15.10 -26.65 4.14
N VAL A 208 -14.03 -25.88 4.07
CA VAL A 208 -13.98 -24.56 3.43
C VAL A 208 -13.22 -24.68 2.11
N GLU A 209 -13.87 -24.39 0.99
CA GLU A 209 -13.28 -24.50 -0.35
C GLU A 209 -12.54 -25.81 -0.62
N GLY A 210 -13.12 -26.93 -0.16
CA GLY A 210 -12.54 -28.27 -0.32
C GLY A 210 -11.43 -28.65 0.66
N ARG A 211 -11.07 -27.76 1.57
CA ARG A 211 -10.06 -27.95 2.62
C ARG A 211 -10.75 -28.15 3.97
N LEU A 212 -10.35 -29.19 4.69
CA LEU A 212 -10.82 -29.40 6.06
C LEU A 212 -10.28 -28.27 6.96
N TRP A 213 -11.18 -27.44 7.45
CA TRP A 213 -10.86 -26.30 8.31
C TRP A 213 -10.95 -26.66 9.79
N GLY A 214 -11.96 -27.44 10.16
CA GLY A 214 -12.22 -27.76 11.55
C GLY A 214 -13.36 -28.77 11.72
N VAL A 215 -13.88 -28.86 12.93
CA VAL A 215 -14.98 -29.74 13.28
C VAL A 215 -15.94 -29.05 14.25
N MET A 216 -17.23 -29.26 14.04
CA MET A 216 -18.27 -28.93 15.00
C MET A 216 -18.66 -30.19 15.76
N THR A 217 -18.63 -30.11 17.09
CA THR A 217 -18.98 -31.24 17.96
C THR A 217 -20.23 -30.94 18.78
N ALA A 218 -21.06 -31.97 18.99
CA ALA A 218 -22.20 -31.96 19.87
C ALA A 218 -22.12 -33.17 20.80
N SER A 219 -22.20 -32.95 22.11
CA SER A 219 -21.96 -33.99 23.11
C SER A 219 -23.07 -34.03 24.18
N SER A 220 -23.33 -35.18 24.71
CA SER A 220 -24.35 -35.41 25.75
C SER A 220 -23.78 -36.17 26.95
N TRP A 221 -24.29 -35.85 28.12
CA TRP A 221 -24.08 -36.62 29.36
C TRP A 221 -25.21 -37.60 29.66
N ALA A 222 -26.28 -37.63 28.85
CA ALA A 222 -27.37 -38.58 28.99
C ALA A 222 -26.92 -39.97 28.60
N ASP A 223 -27.49 -40.99 29.25
CA ASP A 223 -27.21 -42.38 28.94
C ASP A 223 -27.81 -42.81 27.59
N ASP A 224 -28.85 -42.09 27.11
CA ASP A 224 -29.44 -42.31 25.79
C ASP A 224 -28.53 -41.74 24.69
N ALA A 225 -28.38 -42.50 23.61
CA ALA A 225 -27.66 -42.08 22.43
C ALA A 225 -28.30 -40.84 21.78
N LEU A 226 -27.48 -39.97 21.17
CA LEU A 226 -27.99 -38.83 20.41
C LEU A 226 -28.89 -39.32 19.25
N PRO A 227 -29.98 -38.58 18.90
CA PRO A 227 -30.87 -38.93 17.79
C PRO A 227 -30.11 -39.18 16.48
N ALA A 228 -30.62 -40.10 15.66
CA ALA A 228 -29.96 -40.49 14.42
C ALA A 228 -29.90 -39.37 13.36
N ASP A 229 -30.79 -38.38 13.44
CA ASP A 229 -30.82 -37.20 12.55
C ASP A 229 -29.87 -36.09 12.97
N THR A 230 -29.21 -36.19 14.13
CA THR A 230 -28.33 -35.15 14.68
C THR A 230 -27.16 -34.83 13.75
N GLU A 231 -26.58 -35.81 13.07
CA GLU A 231 -25.50 -35.63 12.10
C GLU A 231 -25.94 -34.77 10.92
N ALA A 232 -27.10 -35.07 10.32
CA ALA A 232 -27.64 -34.32 9.20
C ALA A 232 -27.97 -32.85 9.60
N ARG A 233 -28.50 -32.66 10.79
CA ARG A 233 -28.83 -31.34 11.33
C ARG A 233 -27.57 -30.51 11.61
N LEU A 234 -26.52 -31.12 12.17
CA LEU A 234 -25.22 -30.46 12.33
C LEU A 234 -24.60 -30.06 10.98
N ALA A 235 -24.74 -30.90 9.94
CA ALA A 235 -24.22 -30.62 8.61
C ALA A 235 -24.77 -29.31 8.04
N ASN A 236 -26.08 -29.04 8.23
CA ASN A 236 -26.70 -27.79 7.80
C ASN A 236 -26.02 -26.53 8.41
N PHE A 237 -25.62 -26.62 9.68
CA PHE A 237 -24.90 -25.52 10.35
C PHE A 237 -23.45 -25.44 9.91
N THR A 238 -22.77 -26.57 9.66
CA THR A 238 -21.37 -26.54 9.18
C THR A 238 -21.23 -25.97 7.78
N GLU A 239 -22.24 -26.10 6.91
CA GLU A 239 -22.26 -25.43 5.60
C GLU A 239 -22.33 -23.89 5.71
N LEU A 240 -23.15 -23.39 6.65
CA LEU A 240 -23.21 -21.93 6.93
C LEU A 240 -21.90 -21.42 7.53
N LEU A 241 -21.29 -22.20 8.43
CA LEU A 241 -19.97 -21.87 9.00
C LEU A 241 -18.91 -21.84 7.90
N ALA A 242 -18.87 -22.83 7.02
CA ALA A 242 -17.93 -22.86 5.89
C ALA A 242 -18.07 -21.62 5.00
N THR A 243 -19.31 -21.23 4.70
CA THR A 243 -19.60 -20.01 3.94
C THR A 243 -19.14 -18.73 4.67
N ALA A 244 -19.37 -18.66 5.99
CA ALA A 244 -18.93 -17.52 6.80
C ALA A 244 -17.41 -17.38 6.81
N ILE A 245 -16.71 -18.50 7.00
CA ILE A 245 -15.25 -18.57 7.01
C ILE A 245 -14.69 -18.18 5.64
N ALA A 246 -15.18 -18.78 4.55
CA ALA A 246 -14.76 -18.47 3.19
C ALA A 246 -14.92 -16.97 2.87
N ASN A 247 -16.08 -16.38 3.23
CA ASN A 247 -16.34 -14.97 3.05
C ASN A 247 -15.37 -14.09 3.85
N ALA A 248 -15.06 -14.47 5.09
CA ALA A 248 -14.13 -13.73 5.93
C ALA A 248 -12.69 -13.82 5.40
N GLU A 249 -12.22 -15.00 5.03
CA GLU A 249 -10.90 -15.22 4.43
C GLU A 249 -10.76 -14.46 3.10
N SER A 250 -11.79 -14.50 2.24
CA SER A 250 -11.81 -13.76 0.98
C SER A 250 -11.75 -12.24 1.18
N ARG A 251 -12.55 -11.70 2.12
CA ARG A 251 -12.52 -10.27 2.45
C ARG A 251 -11.16 -9.84 3.01
N ALA A 252 -10.58 -10.63 3.91
CA ALA A 252 -9.24 -10.35 4.45
C ALA A 252 -8.17 -10.39 3.36
N GLY A 253 -8.26 -11.33 2.41
CA GLY A 253 -7.40 -11.41 1.24
C GLY A 253 -7.51 -10.18 0.34
N LEU A 254 -8.74 -9.78 -0.01
CA LEU A 254 -9.00 -8.58 -0.81
C LEU A 254 -8.53 -7.29 -0.12
N ALA A 255 -8.78 -7.14 1.18
CA ALA A 255 -8.31 -5.99 1.95
C ALA A 255 -6.78 -5.90 1.97
N ARG A 256 -6.08 -7.04 2.09
CA ARG A 256 -4.62 -7.12 2.03
C ARG A 256 -4.09 -6.71 0.67
N LEU A 257 -4.68 -7.23 -0.42
CA LEU A 257 -4.31 -6.84 -1.79
C LEU A 257 -4.57 -5.35 -2.04
N ALA A 258 -5.71 -4.82 -1.60
CA ALA A 258 -6.03 -3.41 -1.73
C ALA A 258 -5.05 -2.51 -0.96
N ALA A 259 -4.65 -2.90 0.24
CA ALA A 259 -3.64 -2.18 1.04
C ALA A 259 -2.27 -2.17 0.34
N GLU A 260 -1.86 -3.31 -0.23
CA GLU A 260 -0.61 -3.43 -0.98
C GLU A 260 -0.61 -2.55 -2.24
N GLN A 261 -1.68 -2.61 -3.03
CA GLN A 261 -1.84 -1.74 -4.20
C GLN A 261 -1.83 -0.26 -3.84
N ALA A 262 -2.51 0.13 -2.77
CA ALA A 262 -2.50 1.51 -2.31
C ALA A 262 -1.11 1.98 -1.88
N ALA A 263 -0.31 1.13 -1.22
CA ALA A 263 1.05 1.44 -0.82
C ALA A 263 1.97 1.61 -2.03
N LEU A 264 1.94 0.67 -2.99
CA LEU A 264 2.71 0.78 -4.24
C LEU A 264 2.34 2.06 -5.01
N GLN A 265 1.05 2.40 -5.06
CA GLN A 265 0.58 3.61 -5.74
C GLN A 265 1.04 4.90 -5.04
N ARG A 266 1.09 4.93 -3.68
CA ARG A 266 1.65 6.08 -2.94
C ARG A 266 3.12 6.29 -3.31
N VAL A 267 3.93 5.25 -3.27
CA VAL A 267 5.35 5.31 -3.64
C VAL A 267 5.53 5.72 -5.10
N ALA A 268 4.80 5.10 -6.03
CA ALA A 268 4.84 5.45 -7.45
C ALA A 268 4.50 6.93 -7.71
N THR A 269 3.57 7.48 -6.91
CA THR A 269 3.21 8.90 -7.00
C THR A 269 4.37 9.81 -6.57
N LEU A 270 5.11 9.46 -5.53
CA LEU A 270 6.31 10.20 -5.11
C LEU A 270 7.39 10.16 -6.21
N VAL A 271 7.63 8.97 -6.78
CA VAL A 271 8.58 8.81 -7.90
C VAL A 271 8.18 9.68 -9.10
N ALA A 272 6.88 9.70 -9.46
CA ALA A 272 6.37 10.50 -10.57
C ALA A 272 6.47 12.02 -10.29
N ARG A 273 6.29 12.44 -9.05
CA ARG A 273 6.47 13.84 -8.62
C ARG A 273 7.93 14.26 -8.52
N ALA A 274 8.83 13.29 -8.63
CA ALA A 274 10.25 13.52 -8.61
C ALA A 274 10.76 14.18 -7.32
N VAL A 275 10.19 13.77 -6.20
CA VAL A 275 10.70 14.14 -4.88
C VAL A 275 12.14 13.60 -4.69
N PRO A 276 12.91 14.16 -3.75
CA PRO A 276 14.24 13.65 -3.43
C PRO A 276 14.21 12.14 -3.12
N PRO A 277 15.21 11.35 -3.57
CA PRO A 277 15.25 9.91 -3.35
C PRO A 277 15.12 9.50 -1.88
N GLU A 278 15.61 10.31 -0.96
CA GLU A 278 15.57 10.07 0.49
C GLU A 278 14.13 10.00 1.02
N GLU A 279 13.24 10.83 0.50
CA GLU A 279 11.82 10.82 0.85
C GLU A 279 11.16 9.53 0.34
N VAL A 280 11.55 9.07 -0.86
CA VAL A 280 11.09 7.78 -1.39
C VAL A 280 11.60 6.63 -0.53
N PHE A 281 12.88 6.64 -0.11
CA PHE A 281 13.48 5.60 0.72
C PHE A 281 12.78 5.47 2.07
N SER A 282 12.55 6.59 2.76
CA SER A 282 11.82 6.62 4.03
C SER A 282 10.40 6.10 3.86
N THR A 283 9.66 6.58 2.87
CA THR A 283 8.28 6.15 2.63
C THR A 283 8.19 4.65 2.34
N VAL A 284 9.11 4.12 1.52
CA VAL A 284 9.11 2.70 1.16
C VAL A 284 9.40 1.82 2.37
N THR A 285 10.37 2.16 3.21
CA THR A 285 10.66 1.40 4.43
C THR A 285 9.48 1.41 5.40
N ASP A 286 8.79 2.54 5.55
CA ASP A 286 7.57 2.68 6.35
C ASP A 286 6.43 1.80 5.84
N GLU A 287 6.17 1.83 4.53
CA GLU A 287 5.11 1.03 3.92
C GLU A 287 5.41 -0.47 4.02
N LEU A 288 6.64 -0.88 3.76
CA LEU A 288 7.04 -2.30 3.90
C LEU A 288 6.90 -2.81 5.33
N GLY A 289 7.37 -2.03 6.30
CA GLY A 289 7.25 -2.40 7.71
C GLY A 289 5.81 -2.65 8.13
N ARG A 290 4.91 -1.72 7.78
CA ARG A 290 3.48 -1.83 8.09
C ARG A 290 2.77 -2.95 7.34
N LEU A 291 3.00 -3.08 6.02
CA LEU A 291 2.34 -4.07 5.18
C LEU A 291 2.73 -5.51 5.49
N LEU A 292 3.97 -5.72 5.88
CA LEU A 292 4.50 -7.05 6.16
C LEU A 292 4.41 -7.43 7.64
N GLY A 293 3.96 -6.49 8.51
CA GLY A 293 3.97 -6.70 9.95
C GLY A 293 5.37 -7.01 10.47
N ALA A 294 6.40 -6.44 9.82
CA ALA A 294 7.78 -6.63 10.20
C ALA A 294 8.11 -5.79 11.45
N ASP A 295 9.14 -6.16 12.18
CA ASP A 295 9.63 -5.37 13.32
C ASP A 295 10.65 -4.32 12.88
N ILE A 296 11.40 -4.60 11.80
CA ILE A 296 12.40 -3.69 11.24
C ILE A 296 12.34 -3.78 9.72
N ALA A 297 12.38 -2.61 9.05
CA ALA A 297 12.61 -2.51 7.62
C ALA A 297 13.80 -1.57 7.37
N GLY A 298 14.64 -1.88 6.39
CA GLY A 298 15.83 -1.09 6.08
C GLY A 298 16.15 -1.04 4.60
N LEU A 299 16.78 0.05 4.19
CA LEU A 299 17.30 0.27 2.86
C LEU A 299 18.78 0.67 2.98
N ILE A 300 19.63 -0.02 2.22
CA ILE A 300 21.06 0.19 2.21
C ILE A 300 21.57 0.35 0.78
N ARG A 301 22.62 1.15 0.62
CA ARG A 301 23.46 1.15 -0.57
C ARG A 301 24.70 0.29 -0.32
N LEU A 302 25.03 -0.56 -1.28
CA LEU A 302 26.26 -1.38 -1.22
C LEU A 302 27.43 -0.55 -1.76
N ASP A 303 28.43 -0.35 -0.91
CA ASP A 303 29.68 0.33 -1.28
C ASP A 303 30.78 -0.73 -1.56
N PRO A 304 31.84 -0.40 -2.31
CA PRO A 304 33.00 -1.28 -2.50
C PRO A 304 33.65 -1.69 -1.16
N GLY A 305 34.19 -2.91 -1.10
CA GLY A 305 34.90 -3.38 0.10
C GLY A 305 34.01 -3.95 1.18
N ASN A 306 32.91 -4.60 0.82
CA ASN A 306 31.98 -5.24 1.77
C ASN A 306 31.43 -4.28 2.85
N THR A 307 31.16 -3.06 2.47
CA THR A 307 30.50 -2.07 3.32
C THR A 307 29.16 -1.64 2.74
N ALA A 308 28.25 -1.21 3.58
CA ALA A 308 26.98 -0.66 3.16
C ALA A 308 26.68 0.65 3.91
N LEU A 309 26.08 1.60 3.19
CA LEU A 309 25.57 2.83 3.77
C LEU A 309 24.08 2.66 4.07
N VAL A 310 23.68 2.91 5.30
CA VAL A 310 22.27 2.88 5.73
C VAL A 310 21.58 4.16 5.27
N LEU A 311 20.54 4.03 4.45
CA LEU A 311 19.83 5.15 3.85
C LEU A 311 18.44 5.40 4.44
N ALA A 312 17.75 4.33 4.87
CA ALA A 312 16.48 4.44 5.57
C ALA A 312 16.29 3.24 6.52
N VAL A 313 15.62 3.48 7.64
CA VAL A 313 15.25 2.44 8.63
C VAL A 313 13.89 2.77 9.22
N TRP A 314 13.05 1.74 9.42
CA TRP A 314 11.76 1.81 10.08
C TRP A 314 11.65 0.74 11.17
N GLY A 315 10.93 1.05 12.26
CA GLY A 315 10.50 0.09 13.29
C GLY A 315 11.53 -0.24 14.35
N ALA A 316 12.74 0.29 14.28
CA ALA A 316 13.77 0.02 15.29
C ALA A 316 13.62 0.95 16.51
N ALA A 317 13.69 0.39 17.72
CA ALA A 317 13.74 1.17 18.96
C ALA A 317 15.09 1.90 19.10
N GLU A 318 15.12 3.02 19.82
CA GLU A 318 16.36 3.74 20.13
C GLU A 318 17.39 2.79 20.79
N GLY A 319 18.55 2.63 20.14
CA GLY A 319 19.64 1.75 20.59
C GLY A 319 19.73 0.39 19.88
N ASP A 320 18.69 -0.06 19.19
CA ASP A 320 18.66 -1.36 18.50
C ASP A 320 19.10 -1.28 17.02
N TYR A 321 19.29 -0.09 16.47
CA TYR A 321 19.56 0.09 15.04
C TYR A 321 20.79 0.96 14.76
N VAL A 322 21.24 0.86 13.54
CA VAL A 322 22.32 1.71 13.03
C VAL A 322 21.69 2.98 12.43
N PRO A 323 22.10 4.18 12.87
CA PRO A 323 21.55 5.44 12.37
C PRO A 323 21.70 5.58 10.85
N VAL A 324 20.72 6.25 10.22
CA VAL A 324 20.82 6.67 8.82
C VAL A 324 22.10 7.48 8.59
N GLY A 325 22.78 7.25 7.47
CA GLY A 325 24.08 7.86 7.16
C GLY A 325 25.29 7.08 7.68
N THR A 326 25.09 6.01 8.45
CA THR A 326 26.21 5.21 8.98
C THR A 326 26.65 4.15 7.97
N ARG A 327 27.98 3.97 7.83
CA ARG A 327 28.57 2.85 7.09
C ARG A 327 28.76 1.66 8.01
N ILE A 328 28.28 0.50 7.57
CA ILE A 328 28.38 -0.76 8.31
C ILE A 328 29.15 -1.81 7.50
N PRO A 329 29.95 -2.66 8.13
CA PRO A 329 30.49 -3.83 7.48
C PRO A 329 29.35 -4.80 7.15
N VAL A 330 29.37 -5.39 5.96
CA VAL A 330 28.40 -6.41 5.53
C VAL A 330 29.05 -7.78 5.67
N GLU A 331 28.49 -8.59 6.56
CA GLU A 331 28.98 -9.93 6.83
C GLU A 331 28.56 -10.90 5.72
N ASP A 332 29.45 -11.85 5.36
CA ASP A 332 29.28 -12.77 4.23
C ASP A 332 27.98 -13.58 4.26
N SER A 333 27.50 -13.94 5.43
CA SER A 333 26.27 -14.72 5.61
C SER A 333 25.01 -13.84 5.83
N SER A 334 25.13 -12.53 5.77
CA SER A 334 23.98 -11.63 5.93
C SER A 334 23.09 -11.60 4.70
N VAL A 335 21.79 -11.33 4.87
CA VAL A 335 20.84 -11.19 3.75
C VAL A 335 21.30 -10.10 2.75
N PRO A 336 21.79 -8.92 3.18
CA PRO A 336 22.34 -7.94 2.24
C PRO A 336 23.47 -8.49 1.37
N MET A 337 24.38 -9.29 1.92
CA MET A 337 25.46 -9.91 1.15
C MET A 337 24.95 -11.00 0.21
N MET A 338 24.00 -11.82 0.63
CA MET A 338 23.36 -12.82 -0.21
C MET A 338 22.69 -12.18 -1.43
N VAL A 339 21.94 -11.10 -1.20
CA VAL A 339 21.32 -10.27 -2.24
C VAL A 339 22.38 -9.65 -3.14
N GLY A 340 23.46 -9.10 -2.55
CA GLY A 340 24.58 -8.48 -3.25
C GLY A 340 25.30 -9.43 -4.19
N ARG A 341 25.53 -10.66 -3.76
CA ARG A 341 26.24 -11.70 -4.55
C ARG A 341 25.40 -12.33 -5.63
N THR A 342 24.10 -12.52 -5.36
CA THR A 342 23.22 -13.26 -6.26
C THR A 342 22.43 -12.37 -7.21
N GLY A 343 22.24 -11.09 -6.87
CA GLY A 343 21.32 -10.18 -7.57
C GLY A 343 19.87 -10.64 -7.50
N ARG A 344 19.52 -11.50 -6.53
CA ARG A 344 18.18 -12.08 -6.35
C ARG A 344 17.69 -11.88 -4.93
N PRO A 345 16.37 -11.86 -4.71
CA PRO A 345 15.82 -11.89 -3.37
C PRO A 345 16.36 -13.06 -2.55
N ALA A 346 16.58 -12.84 -1.27
CA ALA A 346 17.11 -13.83 -0.36
C ALA A 346 16.35 -13.81 0.96
N ARG A 347 16.19 -14.99 1.55
CA ARG A 347 15.58 -15.22 2.87
C ARG A 347 16.58 -15.89 3.79
N ARG A 348 16.53 -15.55 5.05
CA ARG A 348 17.26 -16.22 6.10
C ARG A 348 16.41 -16.30 7.37
N ASP A 349 16.00 -17.50 7.69
CA ASP A 349 15.46 -17.83 9.00
C ASP A 349 16.62 -18.23 9.91
N ILE A 350 16.64 -17.76 11.14
CA ILE A 350 17.79 -17.85 12.03
C ILE A 350 17.53 -18.95 13.07
N PRO A 351 18.06 -20.18 12.84
CA PRO A 351 17.88 -21.24 13.81
C PRO A 351 18.69 -20.95 15.08
N GLU A 352 18.20 -21.43 16.22
CA GLU A 352 18.85 -21.25 17.52
C GLU A 352 20.31 -21.71 17.55
N GLN A 353 20.65 -22.73 16.77
CA GLN A 353 21.99 -23.36 16.73
C GLN A 353 22.96 -22.70 15.75
N ALA A 354 22.54 -21.71 14.94
CA ALA A 354 23.44 -21.04 14.00
C ALA A 354 24.52 -20.27 14.73
N SER A 355 25.80 -20.49 14.37
CA SER A 355 26.99 -19.96 15.05
C SER A 355 27.73 -18.87 14.27
N ASP A 356 27.29 -18.52 13.05
CA ASP A 356 27.92 -17.47 12.25
C ASP A 356 27.68 -16.05 12.81
N ALA A 357 28.54 -15.10 12.43
CA ALA A 357 28.53 -13.73 12.95
C ALA A 357 27.21 -12.99 12.67
N ALA A 358 26.63 -13.17 11.47
CA ALA A 358 25.36 -12.55 11.09
C ALA A 358 24.20 -13.07 11.96
N SER A 359 24.15 -14.38 12.23
CA SER A 359 23.16 -14.99 13.13
C SER A 359 23.35 -14.53 14.58
N ALA A 360 24.58 -14.41 15.05
CA ALA A 360 24.87 -13.91 16.39
C ALA A 360 24.36 -12.46 16.57
N ARG A 361 24.59 -11.61 15.57
CA ARG A 361 24.10 -10.23 15.54
C ARG A 361 22.59 -10.15 15.50
N ALA A 362 21.94 -10.95 14.64
CA ALA A 362 20.49 -11.00 14.53
C ALA A 362 19.83 -11.44 15.83
N ARG A 363 20.35 -12.49 16.49
CA ARG A 363 19.88 -12.93 17.82
C ARG A 363 20.02 -11.85 18.89
N LYS A 364 21.13 -11.09 18.88
CA LYS A 364 21.31 -9.96 19.82
C LYS A 364 20.20 -8.92 19.67
N LEU A 365 19.66 -8.76 18.45
CA LEU A 365 18.54 -7.87 18.14
C LEU A 365 17.16 -8.55 18.29
N GLY A 366 17.13 -9.83 18.66
CA GLY A 366 15.91 -10.63 18.76
C GLY A 366 15.31 -11.00 17.40
N ILE A 367 16.06 -10.89 16.29
CA ILE A 367 15.58 -11.17 14.94
C ILE A 367 15.62 -12.68 14.69
N ASN A 368 14.48 -13.23 14.25
CA ASN A 368 14.32 -14.65 13.92
C ASN A 368 14.25 -14.92 12.42
N SER A 369 13.77 -13.96 11.63
CA SER A 369 13.67 -14.08 10.17
C SER A 369 14.00 -12.76 9.49
N THR A 370 14.73 -12.81 8.38
CA THR A 370 15.04 -11.66 7.53
C THR A 370 14.86 -12.04 6.07
N VAL A 371 14.20 -11.17 5.32
CA VAL A 371 14.03 -11.27 3.86
C VAL A 371 14.53 -9.98 3.22
N GLY A 372 15.23 -10.10 2.09
CA GLY A 372 15.73 -8.95 1.34
C GLY A 372 15.57 -9.11 -0.16
N ALA A 373 15.56 -7.97 -0.86
CA ALA A 373 15.56 -7.90 -2.31
C ALA A 373 16.60 -6.89 -2.83
N PRO A 374 17.19 -7.12 -4.01
CA PRO A 374 18.13 -6.20 -4.63
C PRO A 374 17.45 -4.96 -5.17
N ILE A 375 18.14 -3.83 -5.10
CA ILE A 375 17.82 -2.63 -5.86
C ILE A 375 18.78 -2.57 -7.04
N VAL A 376 18.26 -2.78 -8.25
CA VAL A 376 19.04 -2.83 -9.49
C VAL A 376 18.68 -1.61 -10.33
N VAL A 377 19.65 -0.70 -10.49
CA VAL A 377 19.50 0.52 -11.28
C VAL A 377 20.22 0.34 -12.60
N GLU A 378 19.50 0.43 -13.71
CA GLU A 378 20.05 0.26 -15.07
C GLU A 378 20.92 -0.99 -15.24
N GLY A 379 20.48 -2.12 -14.67
CA GLY A 379 21.19 -3.40 -14.74
C GLY A 379 22.39 -3.53 -13.79
N ARG A 380 22.68 -2.49 -12.98
CA ARG A 380 23.74 -2.53 -11.95
C ARG A 380 23.12 -2.70 -10.57
N LEU A 381 23.68 -3.57 -9.77
CA LEU A 381 23.32 -3.70 -8.37
C LEU A 381 23.75 -2.42 -7.63
N TRP A 382 22.79 -1.67 -7.14
CA TRP A 382 23.00 -0.42 -6.42
C TRP A 382 22.99 -0.61 -4.90
N GLY A 383 22.06 -1.47 -4.42
CA GLY A 383 21.86 -1.69 -3.00
C GLY A 383 20.86 -2.80 -2.73
N GLY A 384 20.25 -2.75 -1.56
CA GLY A 384 19.22 -3.71 -1.17
C GLY A 384 18.25 -3.16 -0.15
N MET A 385 17.08 -3.77 -0.12
CA MET A 385 16.05 -3.57 0.89
C MET A 385 15.88 -4.85 1.67
N SER A 386 15.57 -4.73 2.96
CA SER A 386 15.29 -5.90 3.80
C SER A 386 14.22 -5.59 4.84
N VAL A 387 13.50 -6.64 5.23
CA VAL A 387 12.61 -6.65 6.38
C VAL A 387 13.00 -7.77 7.33
N SER A 388 12.85 -7.53 8.62
CA SER A 388 13.17 -8.50 9.66
C SER A 388 12.04 -8.64 10.67
N SER A 389 11.83 -9.85 11.18
CA SER A 389 10.83 -10.13 12.20
C SER A 389 11.48 -10.73 13.45
N LYS A 390 10.98 -10.30 14.61
CA LYS A 390 11.30 -10.84 15.94
C LYS A 390 10.33 -11.95 16.36
N GLN A 391 9.27 -12.18 15.58
CA GLN A 391 8.28 -13.20 15.86
C GLN A 391 8.86 -14.60 15.66
N ALA A 392 8.34 -15.58 16.40
CA ALA A 392 8.77 -16.97 16.28
C ALA A 392 8.38 -17.58 14.90
N GLU A 393 7.27 -17.12 14.32
CA GLU A 393 6.88 -17.52 12.97
C GLU A 393 7.71 -16.78 11.92
N PRO A 394 8.24 -17.49 10.90
CA PRO A 394 8.93 -16.87 9.79
C PRO A 394 8.03 -15.90 9.02
N LEU A 395 8.65 -14.89 8.38
CA LEU A 395 7.92 -13.99 7.47
C LEU A 395 7.21 -14.79 6.35
N PRO A 396 6.03 -14.34 5.89
CA PRO A 396 5.23 -15.06 4.87
C PRO A 396 6.02 -15.44 3.61
N PRO A 397 5.71 -16.58 2.94
CA PRO A 397 6.48 -17.08 1.80
C PRO A 397 6.53 -16.14 0.59
N ASN A 398 5.58 -15.21 0.45
CA ASN A 398 5.53 -14.24 -0.66
C ASN A 398 6.22 -12.90 -0.34
N THR A 399 6.92 -12.81 0.79
CA THR A 399 7.58 -11.57 1.23
C THR A 399 8.67 -11.13 0.24
N GLU A 400 9.40 -12.06 -0.36
CA GLU A 400 10.45 -11.80 -1.35
C GLU A 400 9.91 -11.03 -2.57
N SER A 401 8.82 -11.50 -3.16
CA SER A 401 8.21 -10.86 -4.34
C SER A 401 7.62 -9.49 -4.02
N ARG A 402 7.08 -9.33 -2.81
CA ARG A 402 6.53 -8.05 -2.36
C ARG A 402 7.62 -7.00 -2.17
N ILE A 403 8.72 -7.34 -1.52
CA ILE A 403 9.87 -6.43 -1.37
C ILE A 403 10.44 -6.08 -2.75
N ALA A 404 10.55 -7.05 -3.66
CA ALA A 404 11.07 -6.83 -5.00
C ALA A 404 10.25 -5.77 -5.77
N ALA A 405 8.92 -5.79 -5.67
CA ALA A 405 8.06 -4.79 -6.30
C ALA A 405 8.34 -3.36 -5.80
N PHE A 406 8.60 -3.18 -4.51
CA PHE A 406 9.00 -1.88 -3.96
C PHE A 406 10.44 -1.50 -4.36
N ALA A 407 11.35 -2.47 -4.45
CA ALA A 407 12.72 -2.24 -4.88
C ALA A 407 12.80 -1.70 -6.33
N GLU A 408 11.90 -2.13 -7.22
CA GLU A 408 11.78 -1.60 -8.59
C GLU A 408 11.38 -0.11 -8.61
N LEU A 409 10.46 0.30 -7.72
CA LEU A 409 10.08 1.71 -7.60
C LEU A 409 11.22 2.56 -7.07
N VAL A 410 11.96 2.06 -6.07
CA VAL A 410 13.17 2.72 -5.56
C VAL A 410 14.22 2.84 -6.65
N ALA A 411 14.48 1.78 -7.41
CA ALA A 411 15.42 1.80 -8.53
C ALA A 411 15.03 2.86 -9.56
N THR A 412 13.75 2.98 -9.89
CA THR A 412 13.22 4.01 -10.79
C THR A 412 13.44 5.43 -10.24
N ALA A 413 13.23 5.64 -8.94
CA ALA A 413 13.47 6.93 -8.29
C ALA A 413 14.94 7.34 -8.39
N ILE A 414 15.84 6.40 -8.12
CA ILE A 414 17.30 6.61 -8.21
C ILE A 414 17.70 6.94 -9.65
N ALA A 415 17.29 6.12 -10.63
CA ALA A 415 17.59 6.35 -12.05
C ALA A 415 17.12 7.73 -12.52
N ASN A 416 15.91 8.14 -12.13
CA ASN A 416 15.38 9.46 -12.46
C ASN A 416 16.20 10.60 -11.83
N ALA A 417 16.68 10.43 -10.60
CA ALA A 417 17.53 11.44 -9.94
C ALA A 417 18.92 11.52 -10.60
N GLU A 418 19.54 10.38 -10.89
CA GLU A 418 20.83 10.32 -11.61
C GLU A 418 20.73 10.96 -13.00
N ALA A 419 19.71 10.61 -13.78
CA ALA A 419 19.48 11.19 -15.11
C ALA A 419 19.29 12.73 -15.10
N ARG A 420 18.60 13.26 -14.08
CA ARG A 420 18.43 14.71 -13.92
C ARG A 420 19.75 15.40 -13.60
N THR A 421 20.53 14.83 -12.71
CA THR A 421 21.86 15.36 -12.34
C THR A 421 22.77 15.37 -13.55
N GLU A 422 22.78 14.31 -14.34
CA GLU A 422 23.58 14.21 -15.56
C GLU A 422 23.13 15.22 -16.62
N LEU A 423 21.80 15.38 -16.80
CA LEU A 423 21.24 16.36 -17.73
C LEU A 423 21.60 17.79 -17.33
N ALA A 424 21.51 18.12 -16.03
CA ALA A 424 21.90 19.42 -15.52
C ALA A 424 23.41 19.69 -15.74
N ALA A 425 24.25 18.73 -15.42
CA ALA A 425 25.70 18.81 -15.68
C ALA A 425 26.03 18.93 -17.18
N SER A 426 25.30 18.21 -18.03
CA SER A 426 25.47 18.31 -19.50
C SER A 426 25.10 19.68 -20.02
N ARG A 427 23.96 20.25 -19.57
CA ARG A 427 23.54 21.61 -19.93
C ARG A 427 24.57 22.66 -19.48
N ALA A 428 25.07 22.55 -18.25
CA ALA A 428 26.10 23.42 -17.74
C ALA A 428 27.39 23.38 -18.60
N ARG A 429 27.85 22.19 -19.00
CA ARG A 429 29.00 22.02 -19.91
C ARG A 429 28.77 22.69 -21.26
N VAL A 430 27.58 22.51 -21.86
CA VAL A 430 27.24 23.13 -23.16
C VAL A 430 27.29 24.64 -23.07
N VAL A 431 26.70 25.21 -22.02
CA VAL A 431 26.74 26.69 -21.80
C VAL A 431 28.16 27.18 -21.61
N ALA A 432 28.97 26.52 -20.77
CA ALA A 432 30.36 26.89 -20.54
C ALA A 432 31.20 26.82 -21.83
N THR A 433 31.00 25.78 -22.66
CA THR A 433 31.70 25.64 -23.94
C THR A 433 31.29 26.73 -24.94
N ALA A 434 30.00 27.09 -24.97
CA ALA A 434 29.49 28.16 -25.81
C ALA A 434 30.09 29.52 -25.41
N ASP A 435 30.16 29.81 -24.10
CA ASP A 435 30.75 31.02 -23.57
C ASP A 435 32.26 31.10 -23.85
N GLU A 436 33.02 30.01 -23.70
CA GLU A 436 34.45 29.97 -24.03
C GLU A 436 34.68 30.20 -25.54
N THR A 437 33.86 29.58 -26.40
CA THR A 437 33.92 29.76 -27.85
C THR A 437 33.65 31.22 -28.20
N ARG A 438 32.64 31.83 -27.56
CA ARG A 438 32.29 33.24 -27.76
C ARG A 438 33.41 34.17 -27.33
N ARG A 439 34.04 33.99 -26.15
CA ARG A 439 35.22 34.74 -25.69
C ARG A 439 36.40 34.63 -26.64
N ARG A 440 36.61 33.43 -27.22
CA ARG A 440 37.69 33.23 -28.18
C ARG A 440 37.43 33.95 -29.49
N LEU A 441 36.20 33.94 -29.99
CA LEU A 441 35.82 34.71 -31.20
C LEU A 441 35.99 36.21 -30.98
N GLU A 442 35.59 36.72 -29.82
CA GLU A 442 35.73 38.12 -29.44
C GLU A 442 37.19 38.57 -29.42
N ARG A 443 38.07 37.82 -28.73
CA ARG A 443 39.52 38.12 -28.72
C ARG A 443 40.10 38.12 -30.14
N ASN A 444 39.73 37.13 -30.96
CA ASN A 444 40.21 37.08 -32.34
C ASN A 444 39.71 38.24 -33.20
N LEU A 445 38.49 38.72 -32.99
CA LEU A 445 37.92 39.87 -33.67
C LEU A 445 38.60 41.17 -33.21
N HIS A 446 38.74 41.33 -31.88
CA HIS A 446 39.37 42.53 -31.29
C HIS A 446 40.86 42.64 -31.67
N ASP A 447 41.64 41.58 -31.41
CA ASP A 447 43.09 41.64 -31.55
C ASP A 447 43.55 41.44 -33.01
N GLY A 448 42.82 40.62 -33.77
CA GLY A 448 43.22 40.29 -35.13
C GLY A 448 42.64 41.21 -36.21
N ALA A 449 41.31 41.34 -36.27
CA ALA A 449 40.64 42.05 -37.35
C ALA A 449 40.64 43.58 -37.13
N GLN A 450 40.28 44.03 -35.90
CA GLN A 450 40.24 45.48 -35.62
C GLN A 450 41.60 46.12 -35.75
N GLN A 451 42.68 45.53 -35.21
CA GLN A 451 44.02 46.12 -35.32
C GLN A 451 44.50 46.20 -36.77
N ARG A 452 44.22 45.20 -37.61
CA ARG A 452 44.59 45.26 -39.05
C ARG A 452 43.82 46.37 -39.78
N LEU A 453 42.50 46.44 -39.54
CA LEU A 453 41.67 47.45 -40.16
C LEU A 453 42.04 48.90 -39.73
N VAL A 454 42.35 49.10 -38.43
CA VAL A 454 42.88 50.41 -37.94
C VAL A 454 44.20 50.70 -38.59
N SER A 455 45.11 49.73 -38.74
CA SER A 455 46.38 49.95 -39.44
C SER A 455 46.16 50.31 -40.92
N LEU A 456 45.24 49.67 -41.61
CA LEU A 456 44.87 49.96 -43.01
C LEU A 456 44.25 51.38 -43.12
N ALA A 457 43.36 51.77 -42.20
CA ALA A 457 42.80 53.12 -42.16
C ALA A 457 43.84 54.18 -41.99
N LEU A 458 44.83 53.99 -41.10
CA LEU A 458 45.97 54.93 -40.92
C LEU A 458 46.85 54.99 -42.15
N GLN A 459 47.14 53.87 -42.83
CA GLN A 459 47.90 53.84 -44.08
C GLN A 459 47.14 54.53 -45.19
N LEU A 460 45.85 54.38 -45.29
CA LEU A 460 45.01 55.06 -46.27
C LEU A 460 44.96 56.53 -46.07
N ARG A 461 44.80 57.03 -44.84
CA ARG A 461 44.87 58.47 -44.50
C ARG A 461 46.22 59.08 -44.80
N ALA A 462 47.33 58.36 -44.57
CA ALA A 462 48.65 58.76 -44.96
C ALA A 462 48.79 58.85 -46.48
N ALA A 463 48.27 57.93 -47.24
CA ALA A 463 48.21 57.91 -48.68
C ALA A 463 47.38 59.09 -49.24
N GLU A 464 46.22 59.35 -48.64
CA GLU A 464 45.34 60.50 -48.97
C GLU A 464 46.03 61.81 -48.80
N ALA A 465 46.79 62.05 -47.68
CA ALA A 465 47.57 63.26 -47.44
C ALA A 465 48.65 63.45 -48.50
N VAL A 466 49.25 62.42 -49.05
CA VAL A 466 50.20 62.47 -50.13
C VAL A 466 49.54 62.70 -51.49
N ALA A 467 48.38 62.11 -51.72
CA ALA A 467 47.65 62.20 -52.98
C ALA A 467 46.84 63.49 -53.16
N SER A 468 46.62 64.28 -52.12
CA SER A 468 45.85 65.51 -52.13
C SER A 468 46.35 66.56 -53.14
N LYS A 469 47.55 66.36 -53.70
CA LYS A 469 48.12 67.16 -54.77
C LYS A 469 47.73 66.69 -56.19
N ARG A 470 47.01 65.55 -56.34
CA ARG A 470 46.55 65.06 -57.63
C ARG A 470 45.01 65.04 -57.67
N LYS A 471 44.45 65.80 -58.61
CA LYS A 471 43.02 66.08 -58.68
C LYS A 471 42.12 64.92 -58.99
N ASP A 472 42.65 63.80 -59.43
CA ASP A 472 41.94 62.58 -59.92
C ASP A 472 41.98 61.39 -58.96
N VAL A 473 42.80 61.37 -57.91
CA VAL A 473 42.95 60.25 -57.00
C VAL A 473 42.44 60.55 -55.57
N GLY A 474 42.46 61.80 -55.16
CA GLY A 474 42.05 62.24 -53.83
C GLY A 474 40.64 61.88 -53.44
N PRO A 475 39.62 62.10 -54.28
CA PRO A 475 38.24 61.80 -53.97
C PRO A 475 37.96 60.26 -53.81
N GLU A 476 38.67 59.41 -54.58
CA GLU A 476 38.53 57.95 -54.50
C GLU A 476 39.13 57.37 -53.21
N LEU A 477 40.28 57.94 -52.75
CA LEU A 477 40.88 57.51 -51.48
C LEU A 477 40.04 57.98 -50.28
N SER A 478 39.43 59.13 -50.31
CA SER A 478 38.51 59.64 -49.26
C SER A 478 37.29 58.70 -49.17
N ARG A 479 36.70 58.31 -50.28
CA ARG A 479 35.59 57.38 -50.32
C ARG A 479 35.92 55.97 -49.72
N ILE A 480 37.07 55.40 -50.06
CA ILE A 480 37.59 54.19 -49.50
C ILE A 480 37.83 54.33 -47.99
N GLY A 481 38.32 55.51 -47.54
CA GLY A 481 38.49 55.80 -46.12
C GLY A 481 37.19 55.81 -45.34
N GLU A 482 36.16 56.44 -45.89
CA GLU A 482 34.84 56.50 -45.31
C GLU A 482 34.21 55.05 -45.22
N GLU A 483 34.31 54.26 -46.27
CA GLU A 483 33.85 52.87 -46.29
C GLU A 483 34.62 52.01 -45.27
N LEU A 484 35.89 52.19 -45.06
CA LEU A 484 36.70 51.46 -44.07
C LEU A 484 36.38 51.87 -42.63
N ASP A 485 36.17 53.21 -42.41
CA ASP A 485 35.70 53.67 -41.10
C ASP A 485 34.32 53.16 -40.74
N GLU A 486 33.39 53.02 -41.71
CA GLU A 486 32.08 52.44 -41.53
C GLU A 486 32.21 50.95 -41.22
N ALA A 487 33.03 50.20 -41.96
CA ALA A 487 33.28 48.77 -41.69
C ALA A 487 33.93 48.55 -40.31
N LEU A 488 34.82 49.38 -39.86
CA LEU A 488 35.40 49.38 -38.52
C LEU A 488 34.34 49.61 -37.44
N GLU A 489 33.46 50.59 -37.67
CA GLU A 489 32.37 50.86 -36.72
C GLU A 489 31.38 49.67 -36.64
N ASP A 490 31.06 49.04 -37.75
CA ASP A 490 30.21 47.84 -37.78
C ASP A 490 30.89 46.63 -37.10
N LEU A 491 32.17 46.44 -37.29
CA LEU A 491 32.93 45.41 -36.59
C LEU A 491 33.00 45.67 -35.08
N ARG A 492 33.14 46.94 -34.66
CA ARG A 492 33.08 47.36 -33.26
C ARG A 492 31.70 47.09 -32.66
N LYS A 493 30.61 47.36 -33.40
CA LYS A 493 29.24 47.03 -32.96
C LYS A 493 29.04 45.53 -32.78
N LEU A 494 29.55 44.73 -33.72
CA LEU A 494 29.51 43.27 -33.65
C LEU A 494 30.33 42.71 -32.48
N SER A 495 31.55 43.24 -32.24
CA SER A 495 32.40 42.79 -31.14
C SER A 495 31.90 43.21 -29.75
N HIS A 496 31.27 44.36 -29.62
CA HIS A 496 30.73 44.85 -28.33
C HIS A 496 29.47 44.12 -27.85
N GLY A 497 28.82 43.34 -28.71
CA GLY A 497 27.73 42.43 -28.33
C GLY A 497 28.22 41.12 -27.71
N LEU A 498 29.54 40.85 -27.69
CA LEU A 498 30.08 39.54 -27.34
C LEU A 498 30.56 39.42 -25.87
N HIS A 499 31.37 40.34 -25.34
CA HIS A 499 31.74 40.40 -23.91
C HIS A 499 32.39 41.77 -23.57
N PRO A 500 31.93 42.54 -22.61
CA PRO A 500 32.57 43.83 -22.34
C PRO A 500 33.87 43.63 -21.56
N ALA A 501 34.99 44.11 -22.11
CA ALA A 501 36.25 44.17 -21.39
C ALA A 501 36.14 44.92 -20.04
N ILE A 502 35.17 45.84 -19.93
CA ILE A 502 34.81 46.55 -18.70
C ILE A 502 34.37 45.62 -17.58
N LEU A 503 33.75 44.45 -17.90
CA LEU A 503 33.33 43.47 -16.89
C LEU A 503 34.56 42.79 -16.25
N SER A 504 35.55 42.43 -17.06
CA SER A 504 36.77 41.76 -16.58
C SER A 504 37.64 42.71 -15.74
N GLU A 505 37.78 43.99 -16.14
CA GLU A 505 38.63 44.98 -15.47
C GLU A 505 37.92 45.71 -14.33
N GLY A 506 36.64 46.07 -14.52
CA GLY A 506 35.90 46.95 -13.61
C GLY A 506 34.80 46.27 -12.79
N GLY A 507 34.41 45.03 -13.13
CA GLY A 507 33.30 44.31 -12.50
C GLY A 507 31.91 44.71 -12.98
N LEU A 508 30.89 44.12 -12.39
CA LEU A 508 29.50 44.21 -12.84
C LEU A 508 28.95 45.66 -12.78
N LYS A 509 29.20 46.38 -11.71
CA LYS A 509 28.65 47.76 -11.51
C LYS A 509 29.06 48.78 -12.57
N PRO A 510 30.36 48.95 -12.95
CA PRO A 510 30.76 49.80 -14.07
C PRO A 510 30.24 49.33 -15.43
N ALA A 511 30.18 48.01 -15.64
CA ALA A 511 29.67 47.42 -16.87
C ALA A 511 28.17 47.75 -17.08
N LEU A 512 27.35 47.60 -16.03
CA LEU A 512 25.92 47.95 -16.06
C LEU A 512 25.68 49.46 -16.23
N LYS A 513 26.48 50.30 -15.59
CA LYS A 513 26.41 51.75 -15.80
C LYS A 513 26.70 52.14 -17.26
N THR A 514 27.64 51.48 -17.91
CA THR A 514 27.94 51.68 -19.30
C THR A 514 26.82 51.20 -20.22
N LEU A 515 26.26 50.06 -19.91
CA LEU A 515 25.11 49.48 -20.62
C LEU A 515 23.88 50.40 -20.54
N ALA A 516 23.53 50.88 -19.34
CA ALA A 516 22.41 51.80 -19.12
C ALA A 516 22.58 53.13 -19.90
N ARG A 517 23.80 53.72 -19.94
CA ARG A 517 24.07 54.94 -20.70
C ARG A 517 23.97 54.77 -22.22
N ARG A 518 24.15 53.56 -22.72
CA ARG A 518 24.07 53.25 -24.17
C ARG A 518 22.69 52.80 -24.61
N SER A 519 21.78 52.57 -23.68
CA SER A 519 20.40 52.18 -24.01
C SER A 519 19.68 53.30 -24.74
N ALA A 520 18.91 52.97 -25.78
CA ALA A 520 18.07 53.91 -26.49
C ALA A 520 16.84 54.35 -25.66
N VAL A 521 16.46 53.55 -24.67
CA VAL A 521 15.43 53.88 -23.69
C VAL A 521 16.10 54.36 -22.41
N PRO A 522 15.62 55.46 -21.77
CA PRO A 522 16.11 55.89 -20.47
C PRO A 522 16.08 54.77 -19.43
N VAL A 523 17.20 54.58 -18.72
CA VAL A 523 17.35 53.51 -17.74
C VAL A 523 17.59 54.09 -16.34
N GLU A 524 16.67 53.76 -15.42
CA GLU A 524 16.88 53.97 -13.99
C GLU A 524 17.67 52.79 -13.42
N LEU A 525 18.95 53.02 -13.08
CA LEU A 525 19.84 51.94 -12.63
C LEU A 525 20.18 52.06 -11.15
N ASP A 526 19.82 51.06 -10.35
CA ASP A 526 20.23 50.90 -8.95
C ASP A 526 21.06 49.63 -8.77
N VAL A 527 22.35 49.75 -8.40
CA VAL A 527 23.26 48.62 -8.21
C VAL A 527 23.86 48.67 -6.82
N ARG A 528 23.40 47.73 -5.97
CA ARG A 528 23.81 47.56 -4.58
C ARG A 528 24.70 46.33 -4.43
N ILE A 529 25.89 46.36 -5.04
CA ILE A 529 26.92 45.34 -4.95
C ILE A 529 28.19 46.02 -4.49
N GLU A 530 28.74 45.59 -3.35
CA GLU A 530 29.93 46.18 -2.74
C GLU A 530 31.20 45.36 -3.03
N THR A 531 31.06 44.05 -3.25
CA THR A 531 32.16 43.11 -3.44
C THR A 531 32.17 42.55 -4.86
N ARG A 532 33.33 42.07 -5.30
CA ARG A 532 33.47 41.35 -6.57
C ARG A 532 32.74 40.00 -6.49
N LEU A 533 31.96 39.68 -7.50
CA LEU A 533 31.25 38.39 -7.60
C LEU A 533 32.09 37.38 -8.39
N PRO A 534 31.82 36.09 -8.26
CA PRO A 534 32.38 35.05 -9.14
C PRO A 534 32.15 35.41 -10.62
N GLU A 535 33.16 35.22 -11.47
CA GLU A 535 33.12 35.63 -12.88
C GLU A 535 31.87 35.10 -13.62
N GLY A 536 31.50 33.84 -13.41
CA GLY A 536 30.29 33.24 -14.01
C GLY A 536 29.00 33.96 -13.64
N ILE A 537 28.89 34.44 -12.40
CA ILE A 537 27.74 35.20 -11.89
C ILE A 537 27.72 36.61 -12.47
N GLU A 538 28.88 37.32 -12.53
CA GLU A 538 28.97 38.65 -13.15
C GLU A 538 28.58 38.59 -14.63
N VAL A 539 29.06 37.59 -15.36
CA VAL A 539 28.74 37.37 -16.77
C VAL A 539 27.23 37.06 -16.95
N ALA A 540 26.68 36.18 -16.17
CA ALA A 540 25.26 35.85 -16.24
C ALA A 540 24.38 37.07 -15.93
N ALA A 541 24.70 37.81 -14.86
CA ALA A 541 24.00 39.04 -14.47
C ALA A 541 24.06 40.12 -15.56
N TYR A 542 25.24 40.33 -16.16
CA TYR A 542 25.39 41.26 -17.27
C TYR A 542 24.51 40.89 -18.46
N TYR A 543 24.50 39.63 -18.87
CA TYR A 543 23.66 39.18 -19.99
C TYR A 543 22.17 39.31 -19.70
N VAL A 544 21.73 38.99 -18.48
CA VAL A 544 20.34 39.19 -18.05
C VAL A 544 19.92 40.65 -18.26
N VAL A 545 20.73 41.59 -17.79
CA VAL A 545 20.42 43.03 -17.93
C VAL A 545 20.52 43.47 -19.38
N SER A 546 21.53 43.02 -20.12
CA SER A 546 21.74 43.38 -21.54
C SER A 546 20.57 42.93 -22.41
N GLU A 547 20.11 41.67 -22.25
CA GLU A 547 19.00 41.14 -23.02
C GLU A 547 17.66 41.74 -22.58
N GLY A 548 17.46 41.96 -21.26
CA GLY A 548 16.28 42.64 -20.74
C GLY A 548 16.11 44.05 -21.32
N LEU A 549 17.19 44.83 -21.36
CA LEU A 549 17.19 46.19 -21.96
C LEU A 549 17.05 46.13 -23.50
N ALA A 550 17.66 45.14 -24.16
CA ALA A 550 17.49 44.95 -25.59
C ALA A 550 16.03 44.59 -25.96
N ASN A 551 15.36 43.80 -25.13
CA ASN A 551 13.95 43.45 -25.30
C ASN A 551 13.05 44.69 -25.06
N ALA A 552 13.34 45.52 -24.06
CA ALA A 552 12.62 46.77 -23.83
C ALA A 552 12.69 47.69 -25.05
N VAL A 553 13.88 47.80 -25.68
CA VAL A 553 14.09 48.63 -26.88
C VAL A 553 13.44 48.03 -28.11
N LYS A 554 13.59 46.71 -28.36
CA LYS A 554 13.20 46.09 -29.62
C LYS A 554 11.72 45.65 -29.68
N HIS A 555 11.17 45.31 -28.52
CA HIS A 555 9.89 44.58 -28.46
C HIS A 555 8.81 45.27 -27.62
N ALA A 556 9.22 46.05 -26.60
CA ALA A 556 8.25 46.60 -25.66
C ALA A 556 7.72 47.99 -26.06
N ASP A 557 8.43 48.73 -26.89
CA ASP A 557 8.11 50.15 -27.20
C ASP A 557 8.05 51.00 -25.93
N ALA A 558 8.96 50.70 -24.99
CA ALA A 558 8.97 51.25 -23.65
C ALA A 558 9.49 52.72 -23.65
N SER A 559 8.96 53.53 -22.73
CA SER A 559 9.45 54.91 -22.53
C SER A 559 10.55 55.01 -21.45
N VAL A 560 10.56 54.06 -20.52
CA VAL A 560 11.56 53.96 -19.45
C VAL A 560 11.76 52.47 -19.07
N ALA A 561 13.00 52.13 -18.69
CA ALA A 561 13.30 50.85 -18.07
C ALA A 561 13.96 51.08 -16.70
N LYS A 562 13.66 50.22 -15.75
CA LYS A 562 14.24 50.23 -14.41
C LYS A 562 15.00 48.94 -14.18
N VAL A 563 16.23 49.04 -13.69
CA VAL A 563 17.11 47.90 -13.39
C VAL A 563 17.60 48.02 -11.95
N GLU A 564 17.28 47.04 -11.15
CA GLU A 564 17.75 46.91 -9.77
C GLU A 564 18.59 45.62 -9.66
N VAL A 565 19.80 45.74 -9.12
CA VAL A 565 20.71 44.62 -8.88
C VAL A 565 21.23 44.71 -7.46
N GLU A 566 20.95 43.71 -6.64
CA GLU A 566 21.37 43.71 -5.24
C GLU A 566 21.99 42.34 -4.85
N ALA A 567 23.02 42.39 -4.01
CA ALA A 567 23.53 41.19 -3.36
C ALA A 567 22.80 41.00 -2.02
N VAL A 568 22.12 39.85 -1.85
CA VAL A 568 21.35 39.52 -0.65
C VAL A 568 21.81 38.14 -0.15
N GLU A 569 22.45 38.13 1.03
CA GLU A 569 23.03 36.92 1.61
C GLU A 569 23.92 36.18 0.59
N ASP A 570 23.57 34.96 0.21
CA ASP A 570 24.31 34.11 -0.72
C ASP A 570 23.78 34.16 -2.16
N SER A 571 23.08 35.23 -2.56
CA SER A 571 22.50 35.35 -3.90
C SER A 571 22.57 36.78 -4.44
N VAL A 572 22.60 36.93 -5.77
CA VAL A 572 22.38 38.19 -6.48
C VAL A 572 20.97 38.19 -7.06
N ARG A 573 20.19 39.18 -6.67
CA ARG A 573 18.86 39.43 -7.24
C ARG A 573 18.92 40.49 -8.30
N ILE A 574 18.30 40.25 -9.43
CA ILE A 574 18.20 41.17 -10.55
C ILE A 574 16.73 41.36 -10.86
N SER A 575 16.28 42.61 -10.87
CA SER A 575 14.92 42.98 -11.26
C SER A 575 14.99 43.98 -12.40
N ILE A 576 14.34 43.65 -13.50
CA ILE A 576 14.25 44.52 -14.67
C ILE A 576 12.78 44.75 -14.95
N TRP A 577 12.40 46.01 -15.12
CA TRP A 577 11.04 46.39 -15.45
C TRP A 577 11.05 47.42 -16.60
N ASP A 578 10.10 47.31 -17.51
CA ASP A 578 9.77 48.30 -18.53
C ASP A 578 8.29 48.65 -18.49
N ASP A 579 7.95 49.87 -18.96
CA ASP A 579 6.60 50.39 -19.05
C ASP A 579 5.96 50.16 -20.43
N GLY A 580 6.47 49.21 -21.19
CA GLY A 580 6.05 48.97 -22.56
C GLY A 580 4.74 48.16 -22.68
N ARG A 581 4.46 47.70 -23.91
CA ARG A 581 3.19 47.00 -24.24
C ARG A 581 2.99 45.63 -23.60
N GLY A 582 4.00 45.05 -22.95
CA GLY A 582 3.93 43.74 -22.33
C GLY A 582 3.64 42.58 -23.33
N GLY A 583 3.04 41.48 -22.83
CA GLY A 583 2.67 40.33 -23.66
C GLY A 583 3.82 39.40 -24.04
N ALA A 584 4.97 39.47 -23.36
CA ALA A 584 6.11 38.58 -23.59
C ALA A 584 5.76 37.13 -23.15
N ASP A 585 5.93 36.19 -24.06
CA ASP A 585 5.74 34.74 -23.78
C ASP A 585 7.12 34.09 -23.56
N PRO A 586 7.42 33.61 -22.32
CA PRO A 586 8.71 32.99 -22.02
C PRO A 586 8.98 31.72 -22.84
N ALA A 587 7.94 31.09 -23.39
CA ALA A 587 8.06 29.84 -24.16
C ALA A 587 8.32 30.08 -25.67
N ARG A 588 8.17 31.31 -26.17
CA ARG A 588 8.20 31.61 -27.62
C ARG A 588 9.39 32.41 -28.13
N GLY A 589 10.19 33.01 -27.27
CA GLY A 589 11.31 33.86 -27.68
C GLY A 589 12.66 33.18 -27.46
N SER A 590 13.52 33.11 -28.49
CA SER A 590 14.90 32.58 -28.36
C SER A 590 15.76 33.32 -27.33
N GLY A 591 15.53 34.64 -27.12
CA GLY A 591 16.21 35.45 -26.13
C GLY A 591 15.89 35.06 -24.69
N LEU A 592 14.59 34.91 -24.36
CA LEU A 592 14.15 34.52 -23.01
C LEU A 592 14.49 33.06 -22.70
N ILE A 593 14.43 32.17 -23.68
CA ILE A 593 14.87 30.77 -23.53
C ILE A 593 16.38 30.74 -23.22
N GLY A 594 17.19 31.44 -23.99
CA GLY A 594 18.65 31.54 -23.76
C GLY A 594 19.01 32.15 -22.41
N LEU A 595 18.24 33.14 -21.92
CA LEU A 595 18.40 33.69 -20.58
C LEU A 595 18.09 32.65 -19.50
N LYS A 596 16.98 31.90 -19.67
CA LYS A 596 16.57 30.85 -18.74
C LYS A 596 17.65 29.77 -18.62
N ASP A 597 18.13 29.26 -19.76
CA ASP A 597 19.17 28.24 -19.79
C ASP A 597 20.46 28.74 -19.09
N ARG A 598 20.86 29.99 -19.27
CA ARG A 598 22.03 30.57 -18.65
C ARG A 598 21.91 30.79 -17.14
N VAL A 599 20.75 31.24 -16.69
CA VAL A 599 20.45 31.42 -15.26
C VAL A 599 20.39 30.05 -14.55
N GLU A 600 19.69 29.06 -15.14
CA GLU A 600 19.60 27.71 -14.60
C GLU A 600 20.96 27.00 -14.59
N ALA A 601 21.84 27.24 -15.57
CA ALA A 601 23.20 26.70 -15.60
C ALA A 601 24.09 27.19 -14.45
N GLN A 602 23.75 28.34 -13.85
CA GLN A 602 24.41 28.90 -12.65
C GLN A 602 23.65 28.51 -11.36
N GLY A 603 22.69 27.59 -11.43
CA GLY A 603 21.85 27.19 -10.28
C GLY A 603 20.83 28.26 -9.87
N GLY A 604 20.61 29.26 -10.71
CA GLY A 604 19.69 30.36 -10.44
C GLY A 604 18.26 30.08 -10.89
N THR A 605 17.38 31.04 -10.59
CA THR A 605 15.98 31.03 -11.01
C THR A 605 15.60 32.30 -11.74
N ILE A 606 14.69 32.19 -12.72
CA ILE A 606 14.18 33.31 -13.51
C ILE A 606 12.65 33.25 -13.56
N SER A 607 12.01 34.41 -13.40
CA SER A 607 10.57 34.56 -13.61
C SER A 607 10.28 35.80 -14.46
N VAL A 608 9.30 35.67 -15.36
CA VAL A 608 8.85 36.74 -16.26
C VAL A 608 7.36 36.95 -16.03
N VAL A 609 6.99 38.21 -15.77
CA VAL A 609 5.60 38.65 -15.64
C VAL A 609 5.37 39.76 -16.65
N SER A 610 4.55 39.53 -17.65
CA SER A 610 4.36 40.47 -18.77
C SER A 610 2.87 40.49 -19.22
N PRO A 611 1.98 41.08 -18.41
CA PRO A 611 0.59 41.28 -18.81
C PRO A 611 0.52 42.20 -20.03
N PRO A 612 -0.44 42.03 -20.95
CA PRO A 612 -0.65 42.98 -22.04
C PRO A 612 -0.90 44.39 -21.52
N ASP A 613 -0.23 45.40 -22.13
CA ASP A 613 -0.32 46.84 -21.83
C ASP A 613 0.12 47.25 -20.40
N GLU A 614 0.80 46.37 -19.65
CA GLU A 614 1.30 46.67 -18.30
C GLU A 614 2.84 46.59 -18.19
N GLY A 615 3.52 46.44 -19.34
CA GLY A 615 4.98 46.30 -19.40
C GLY A 615 5.46 44.88 -19.04
N THR A 616 6.78 44.74 -18.90
CA THR A 616 7.42 43.46 -18.56
C THR A 616 8.23 43.59 -17.28
N ARG A 617 8.10 42.56 -16.41
CA ARG A 617 8.96 42.38 -15.22
C ARG A 617 9.71 41.06 -15.32
N LEU A 618 11.03 41.17 -15.22
CA LEU A 618 11.94 40.04 -15.18
C LEU A 618 12.62 40.01 -13.81
N HIS A 619 12.47 38.89 -13.09
CA HIS A 619 13.15 38.67 -11.81
C HIS A 619 14.09 37.47 -11.94
N VAL A 620 15.34 37.66 -11.54
CA VAL A 620 16.37 36.61 -11.55
C VAL A 620 17.05 36.57 -10.19
N SER A 621 17.33 35.35 -9.72
CA SER A 621 18.15 35.07 -8.53
C SER A 621 19.30 34.15 -8.93
N LEU A 622 20.54 34.55 -8.66
CA LEU A 622 21.76 33.79 -8.95
C LEU A 622 22.48 33.52 -7.62
N PRO A 623 22.78 32.26 -7.25
CA PRO A 623 23.52 31.93 -6.04
C PRO A 623 24.99 32.41 -6.17
N VAL A 624 25.55 33.02 -5.11
CA VAL A 624 26.93 33.56 -5.10
C VAL A 624 27.93 32.57 -4.48
N GLY A 625 27.45 31.60 -3.69
CA GLY A 625 28.26 30.47 -3.20
C GLY A 625 28.70 29.59 -4.38
N ALA A 626 29.82 28.90 -4.27
CA ALA A 626 30.00 27.69 -5.05
C ALA A 626 28.71 26.87 -4.87
N PRO A 627 28.11 26.29 -5.94
CA PRO A 627 27.00 25.43 -5.73
C PRO A 627 27.41 24.49 -4.59
N ASP A 628 26.78 24.66 -3.40
CA ASP A 628 26.94 23.71 -2.34
C ASP A 628 26.81 22.38 -3.05
N GLU A 629 27.86 21.55 -2.99
CA GLU A 629 27.73 20.17 -3.36
C GLU A 629 26.40 19.77 -2.75
N PRO A 630 25.38 19.42 -3.54
CA PRO A 630 24.08 19.13 -2.96
C PRO A 630 24.38 18.18 -1.83
N PRO A 631 23.79 18.30 -0.62
CA PRO A 631 24.16 17.50 0.56
C PRO A 631 24.24 16.00 0.28
N ASN A 632 24.03 15.61 -0.94
CA ASN A 632 24.01 14.32 -1.55
C ASN A 632 25.11 14.03 -2.61
N ALA A 633 26.02 14.94 -2.96
CA ALA A 633 27.12 14.57 -3.86
C ALA A 633 28.05 13.50 -3.22
N GLN A 634 28.05 13.37 -1.89
CA GLN A 634 28.69 12.24 -1.21
C GLN A 634 27.89 10.93 -1.27
N ILE A 635 26.62 10.97 -1.72
CA ILE A 635 25.75 9.79 -1.85
C ILE A 635 25.86 9.17 -3.25
N LEU A 636 26.28 9.95 -4.27
CA LEU A 636 26.47 9.48 -5.65
C LEU A 636 27.96 9.56 -6.02
N PRO A 637 28.74 8.47 -5.93
CA PRO A 637 30.11 8.46 -6.41
C PRO A 637 30.12 8.60 -7.93
N SER A 638 30.87 9.59 -8.43
CA SER A 638 31.20 9.68 -9.85
C SER A 638 31.89 8.37 -10.30
N ALA A 639 31.36 7.78 -11.35
CA ALA A 639 31.92 6.75 -12.21
C ALA A 639 32.92 5.78 -11.55
N LEU A 640 32.42 4.68 -11.03
CA LEU A 640 33.26 3.49 -10.83
C LEU A 640 33.63 2.91 -12.19
N GLU A 641 34.95 2.83 -12.45
CA GLU A 641 35.47 2.03 -13.56
C GLU A 641 34.92 0.61 -13.53
N PRO A 642 34.59 0.01 -14.67
CA PRO A 642 34.04 -1.35 -14.70
C PRO A 642 35.08 -2.33 -14.13
N VAL A 643 34.67 -3.05 -13.07
CA VAL A 643 35.42 -4.21 -12.60
C VAL A 643 35.46 -5.22 -13.75
N SER A 644 36.59 -5.33 -14.41
CA SER A 644 36.85 -6.35 -15.42
C SER A 644 36.67 -7.71 -14.77
N ALA A 645 35.70 -8.47 -15.26
CA ALA A 645 35.52 -9.86 -14.90
C ALA A 645 36.83 -10.61 -15.26
N ARG A 646 37.64 -10.97 -14.29
CA ARG A 646 38.67 -12.01 -14.46
C ARG A 646 37.94 -13.31 -14.77
N ARG A 647 37.97 -13.70 -16.01
CA ARG A 647 37.76 -15.08 -16.42
C ARG A 647 38.92 -15.89 -15.88
N ASP A 648 38.74 -16.55 -14.78
CA ASP A 648 39.61 -17.66 -14.42
C ASP A 648 39.34 -18.80 -15.41
N GLN A 649 40.30 -18.99 -16.29
CA GLN A 649 40.47 -20.22 -17.06
C GLN A 649 40.81 -21.33 -16.05
N VAL A 650 39.87 -22.19 -15.78
CA VAL A 650 40.15 -23.50 -15.18
C VAL A 650 40.38 -24.46 -16.35
N ASN A 651 41.64 -24.78 -16.60
CA ASN A 651 42.06 -25.99 -17.33
C ASN A 651 41.96 -27.18 -16.38
N TYR A 652 41.36 -28.27 -16.90
CA TYR A 652 41.20 -29.64 -16.42
C TYR A 652 40.21 -29.86 -15.24
#